data_d5b29e75df552a76c0f61d5b2079bacc
#
_entry.id   d5b29e75df552a76c0f61d5b2079bacc
#
_cell.length_a   1.000
_cell.length_b   1.000
_cell.length_c   1.000
_cell.angle_alpha   90.00
_cell.angle_beta   90.00
_cell.angle_gamma   90.00
#
_symmetry.space_group_name_H-M   'P 1'
#
loop_
_entity.id
_entity.type
_entity.pdbx_description
1 polymer ?
#
loop_
_entity_poly.entity_id
_entity_poly.type
_entity_poly.pdbx_seq_one_letter_code
_entity_poly.pdbx_strand_id
1 'polypeptide(L)'
;MKYMTGNEIREKFLKFFQDRGHLMLPSASLIPQDDPTLLIIGAGMAPFKPFFTGKMKPPATRITTCQKCVRTGDIENVGRTARHHTYFEMLGNFSFGDYFKKEVIPWSWEFLTKELGLPADKLYITIHTEDDEAFDIWHNVVGVPEDHIVRLADNWWEIGSGPCGPDSEIHIDLGPERGCGKPTCGPGCDCDRFLEIWNLVFTQFNQMPDGTYPPLKNKNIDTGAGLERLASVVQGKPSNFETDLIFPIIEYAAKIANVEYAKDKATDVSLKVIADHVRSMTFMIGDGILPSNEGRGYVLRRILRRAIRHARLLGINEMFLTGAVDVVIGMFGHAYPNLVEKADFIKKVVEMEETSFLRTLKQGCELLNEEIEKLKAANKTVLDGATAFKLNDTFGFPWELTEEILEEAGMTMDKEGFDAALEVQRKMAREARNDKEGRPVVYNTSGINVAELKVDEAATEAKIVKMYPAHDAQPIENAADGTDVAVICDVTAFHAEGGGQLGDIGTITAPTGVIAVNVTKKLPDGAVIMIGSVTEGTVAVGDAVTFAVDKARKMDIARNHTATHLLHAALKQVLGAHVNQAGSYVGPDRLRFDFSHFSQVTAEELKKVETIVNEQVLAGKAVNIEELPIEEAKKKGATALFGEKYGNIVRVVTVPDFSMEFCGGSHVSNTAQIGMFKIVSEGSSGAGVRRIEAVTGHGAVAHVNATEEMVNGLAAELKCRSCDVPTRLEAMQCELKAAQKKAEELAAEIAKAQVSNVADQIKDANGVPVLVQKVNADSVDALRNLGDQMRDKVGGVVVLAAVMGEKVSILTMATKDAVAKGVHAGNIVKAVAKLCGGGGGGRPDMAQAGAKDVAKVDEALAAAFDIVAAMVK
;
A
#
# COMPACT_ATOMS: atom_id res chain seq x y z
N MET A 1 32.13 -12.78 34.01
CA MET A 1 30.73 -12.33 33.85
C MET A 1 29.81 -13.53 34.08
N LYS A 2 28.69 -13.35 34.79
CA LYS A 2 27.63 -14.34 34.84
C LYS A 2 26.75 -14.23 33.62
N TYR A 3 26.46 -15.32 32.93
CA TYR A 3 25.52 -15.33 31.81
C TYR A 3 24.15 -14.80 32.25
N MET A 4 23.55 -13.91 31.44
CA MET A 4 22.17 -13.43 31.59
C MET A 4 21.49 -13.43 30.23
N THR A 5 20.21 -13.78 30.24
CA THR A 5 19.36 -13.66 29.06
C THR A 5 19.04 -12.19 28.76
N GLY A 6 18.64 -11.85 27.52
CA GLY A 6 18.21 -10.51 27.17
C GLY A 6 17.02 -10.04 28.03
N ASN A 7 16.09 -10.93 28.37
CA ASN A 7 14.99 -10.63 29.29
C ASN A 7 15.48 -10.27 30.70
N GLU A 8 16.42 -11.03 31.26
CA GLU A 8 17.00 -10.73 32.57
C GLU A 8 17.75 -9.39 32.57
N ILE A 9 18.46 -9.04 31.50
CA ILE A 9 19.15 -7.75 31.38
C ILE A 9 18.11 -6.61 31.34
N ARG A 10 17.02 -6.77 30.55
CA ARG A 10 15.93 -5.78 30.46
C ARG A 10 15.28 -5.54 31.82
N GLU A 11 14.87 -6.59 32.49
CA GLU A 11 14.23 -6.51 33.82
C GLU A 11 15.17 -5.90 34.85
N LYS A 12 16.45 -6.29 34.84
CA LYS A 12 17.46 -5.77 35.75
C LYS A 12 17.71 -4.28 35.55
N PHE A 13 17.78 -3.80 34.31
CA PHE A 13 17.91 -2.38 34.01
C PHE A 13 16.71 -1.58 34.53
N LEU A 14 15.50 -2.01 34.20
CA LEU A 14 14.28 -1.32 34.61
C LEU A 14 14.15 -1.30 36.15
N LYS A 15 14.45 -2.40 36.81
CA LYS A 15 14.45 -2.51 38.28
C LYS A 15 15.51 -1.62 38.92
N PHE A 16 16.74 -1.58 38.37
CA PHE A 16 17.83 -0.74 38.86
C PHE A 16 17.48 0.74 38.94
N PHE A 17 16.81 1.26 37.90
CA PHE A 17 16.35 2.64 37.86
C PHE A 17 15.05 2.86 38.66
N GLN A 18 14.15 1.87 38.69
CA GLN A 18 12.99 1.92 39.58
C GLN A 18 13.37 2.07 41.03
N ASP A 19 14.42 1.33 41.49
CA ASP A 19 14.94 1.43 42.85
C ASP A 19 15.58 2.81 43.16
N ARG A 20 15.87 3.60 42.07
CA ARG A 20 16.36 5.00 42.14
C ARG A 20 15.25 6.02 41.91
N GLY A 21 13.99 5.59 42.07
CA GLY A 21 12.81 6.47 42.03
C GLY A 21 12.30 6.81 40.64
N HIS A 22 12.69 6.05 39.58
CA HIS A 22 12.15 6.23 38.26
C HIS A 22 10.79 5.53 38.11
N LEU A 23 9.85 6.22 37.46
CA LEU A 23 8.60 5.63 37.03
C LEU A 23 8.90 4.74 35.81
N MET A 24 8.62 3.45 35.93
CA MET A 24 8.73 2.53 34.80
C MET A 24 7.52 2.70 33.90
N LEU A 25 7.75 3.02 32.63
CA LEU A 25 6.73 3.09 31.61
C LEU A 25 6.90 1.96 30.59
N PRO A 26 5.79 1.44 30.03
CA PRO A 26 5.86 0.49 28.92
C PRO A 26 6.45 1.17 27.68
N SER A 27 6.96 0.36 26.74
CA SER A 27 7.39 0.86 25.43
C SER A 27 6.24 1.55 24.72
N ALA A 28 6.51 2.73 24.18
CA ALA A 28 5.58 3.41 23.28
C ALA A 28 5.46 2.63 21.95
N SER A 29 4.41 2.93 21.18
CA SER A 29 4.26 2.43 19.81
C SER A 29 5.40 2.93 18.92
N LEU A 30 5.78 2.13 17.92
CA LEU A 30 6.69 2.54 16.84
C LEU A 30 6.12 3.68 15.98
N ILE A 31 4.81 3.90 16.05
CA ILE A 31 4.13 5.01 15.36
C ILE A 31 4.25 6.27 16.23
N PRO A 32 4.97 7.33 15.77
CA PRO A 32 5.06 8.58 16.50
C PRO A 32 3.67 9.20 16.71
N GLN A 33 3.42 9.69 17.93
CA GLN A 33 2.24 10.48 18.24
C GLN A 33 2.62 11.97 18.24
N ASP A 34 1.87 12.77 17.49
CA ASP A 34 2.01 14.25 17.43
C ASP A 34 3.41 14.79 17.02
N ASP A 35 4.26 13.98 16.40
CA ASP A 35 5.54 14.42 15.82
C ASP A 35 5.60 14.14 14.30
N PRO A 36 5.29 15.12 13.44
CA PRO A 36 5.33 14.95 11.99
C PRO A 36 6.77 14.89 11.43
N THR A 37 7.78 15.16 12.25
CA THR A 37 9.20 15.11 11.82
C THR A 37 9.75 13.69 11.83
N LEU A 38 9.08 12.77 12.52
CA LEU A 38 9.49 11.37 12.64
C LEU A 38 8.53 10.44 11.89
N LEU A 39 9.08 9.61 11.04
CA LEU A 39 8.32 8.58 10.33
C LEU A 39 8.01 7.38 11.24
N ILE A 40 9.02 6.90 11.97
CA ILE A 40 8.97 5.77 12.90
C ILE A 40 9.84 6.14 14.12
N ILE A 41 9.50 5.63 15.30
CA ILE A 41 10.31 5.82 16.50
C ILE A 41 11.66 5.11 16.35
N GLY A 42 12.74 5.88 16.35
CA GLY A 42 14.12 5.39 16.21
C GLY A 42 15.02 5.67 17.41
N ALA A 43 14.49 6.25 18.51
CA ALA A 43 15.24 6.54 19.73
C ALA A 43 14.34 6.44 20.95
N GLY A 44 14.93 6.11 22.10
CA GLY A 44 14.24 5.97 23.38
C GLY A 44 13.55 7.24 23.87
N MET A 45 14.15 8.41 23.60
CA MET A 45 13.62 9.70 24.00
C MET A 45 12.50 10.24 23.11
N ALA A 46 12.36 9.74 21.88
CA ALA A 46 11.43 10.30 20.90
C ALA A 46 9.98 10.44 21.42
N PRO A 47 9.41 9.48 22.15
CA PRO A 47 8.08 9.62 22.74
C PRO A 47 8.01 10.70 23.82
N PHE A 48 9.14 11.10 24.39
CA PHE A 48 9.24 12.05 25.53
C PHE A 48 9.66 13.46 25.09
N LYS A 49 9.88 13.70 23.81
CA LYS A 49 10.28 15.00 23.26
C LYS A 49 9.46 16.19 23.77
N PRO A 50 8.12 16.11 23.93
CA PRO A 50 7.33 17.19 24.53
C PRO A 50 7.68 17.51 26.00
N PHE A 51 8.16 16.53 26.76
CA PHE A 51 8.57 16.71 28.17
C PHE A 51 9.91 17.43 28.27
N PHE A 52 10.87 17.09 27.42
CA PHE A 52 12.17 17.76 27.34
C PHE A 52 12.04 19.24 26.96
N THR A 53 11.13 19.55 26.04
CA THR A 53 10.89 20.95 25.60
C THR A 53 9.99 21.73 26.54
N GLY A 54 9.39 21.09 27.56
CA GLY A 54 8.46 21.72 28.49
C GLY A 54 7.08 22.03 27.90
N LYS A 55 6.78 21.51 26.69
CA LYS A 55 5.45 21.63 26.06
C LYS A 55 4.38 20.86 26.85
N MET A 56 4.78 19.76 27.46
CA MET A 56 3.92 18.95 28.31
C MET A 56 4.62 18.66 29.64
N LYS A 57 3.82 18.50 30.70
CA LYS A 57 4.35 18.07 32.00
C LYS A 57 4.53 16.56 32.00
N PRO A 58 5.74 16.05 32.35
CA PRO A 58 5.94 14.60 32.46
C PRO A 58 5.13 13.99 33.61
N PRO A 59 4.73 12.71 33.53
CA PRO A 59 4.02 12.02 34.61
C PRO A 59 4.89 11.85 35.88
N ALA A 60 6.20 11.82 35.73
CA ALA A 60 7.20 11.87 36.80
C ALA A 60 8.47 12.59 36.30
N THR A 61 9.28 13.13 37.19
CA THR A 61 10.55 13.79 36.86
C THR A 61 11.64 12.78 36.46
N ARG A 62 11.47 11.51 36.86
CA ARG A 62 12.36 10.38 36.52
C ARG A 62 11.54 9.29 35.83
N ILE A 63 11.96 8.88 34.66
CA ILE A 63 11.29 7.81 33.88
C ILE A 63 12.33 6.79 33.42
N THR A 64 11.96 5.51 33.40
CA THR A 64 12.75 4.46 32.77
C THR A 64 11.86 3.62 31.86
N THR A 65 12.39 3.17 30.72
CA THR A 65 11.68 2.32 29.76
C THR A 65 12.65 1.48 28.92
N CYS A 66 12.14 0.40 28.36
CA CYS A 66 12.77 -0.32 27.27
C CYS A 66 11.99 -0.04 25.99
N GLN A 67 12.47 0.88 25.16
CA GLN A 67 11.76 1.37 23.99
C GLN A 67 12.09 0.57 22.74
N LYS A 68 11.07 0.11 22.04
CA LYS A 68 11.15 -0.43 20.67
C LYS A 68 11.62 0.68 19.72
N CYS A 69 12.63 0.39 18.90
CA CYS A 69 13.17 1.32 17.93
C CYS A 69 13.33 0.65 16.57
N VAL A 70 13.08 1.41 15.50
CA VAL A 70 13.36 1.00 14.12
C VAL A 70 14.18 2.08 13.41
N ARG A 71 15.33 1.66 12.86
CA ARG A 71 16.22 2.47 12.01
C ARG A 71 16.52 1.72 10.73
N THR A 72 16.42 2.38 9.59
CA THR A 72 16.65 1.78 8.28
C THR A 72 17.74 2.48 7.45
N GLY A 73 18.43 3.47 8.02
CA GLY A 73 19.55 4.14 7.35
C GLY A 73 20.66 3.15 6.98
N ASP A 74 20.92 2.18 7.84
CA ASP A 74 21.98 1.19 7.67
C ASP A 74 21.48 -0.21 7.28
N ILE A 75 20.31 -0.31 6.62
CA ILE A 75 19.69 -1.59 6.29
C ILE A 75 20.62 -2.50 5.45
N GLU A 76 21.48 -1.92 4.62
CA GLU A 76 22.44 -2.64 3.78
C GLU A 76 23.58 -3.28 4.61
N ASN A 77 23.85 -2.74 5.80
CA ASN A 77 24.86 -3.26 6.74
C ASN A 77 24.33 -4.43 7.59
N VAL A 78 23.02 -4.65 7.60
CA VAL A 78 22.40 -5.76 8.35
C VAL A 78 22.89 -7.11 7.83
N GLY A 79 23.37 -7.95 8.74
CA GLY A 79 23.95 -9.25 8.44
C GLY A 79 25.43 -9.20 8.00
N ARG A 80 25.96 -8.04 7.60
CA ARG A 80 27.35 -7.85 7.14
C ARG A 80 28.27 -7.39 8.29
N THR A 81 27.72 -6.64 9.24
CA THR A 81 28.41 -6.18 10.45
C THR A 81 27.89 -6.91 11.67
N ALA A 82 28.59 -6.82 12.80
CA ALA A 82 28.23 -7.49 14.04
C ALA A 82 27.09 -6.77 14.82
N ARG A 83 26.83 -5.49 14.51
CA ARG A 83 26.08 -4.57 15.38
C ARG A 83 24.86 -3.89 14.74
N HIS A 84 24.70 -3.89 13.41
CA HIS A 84 23.61 -3.18 12.73
C HIS A 84 22.35 -4.04 12.64
N HIS A 85 21.22 -3.43 13.05
CA HIS A 85 19.87 -4.00 13.03
C HIS A 85 18.88 -2.98 12.49
N THR A 86 17.77 -3.43 11.90
CA THR A 86 16.64 -2.55 11.61
C THR A 86 15.73 -2.36 12.83
N TYR A 87 15.53 -3.40 13.65
CA TYR A 87 14.82 -3.33 14.93
C TYR A 87 15.79 -3.60 16.08
N PHE A 88 15.66 -2.80 17.13
CA PHE A 88 16.40 -2.99 18.38
C PHE A 88 15.62 -2.44 19.57
N GLU A 89 15.99 -2.88 20.77
CA GLU A 89 15.43 -2.39 22.02
C GLU A 89 16.43 -1.44 22.69
N MET A 90 15.96 -0.20 22.99
CA MET A 90 16.77 0.81 23.67
C MET A 90 16.33 0.93 25.11
N LEU A 91 17.21 0.55 26.03
CA LEU A 91 17.07 0.75 27.46
C LEU A 91 17.40 2.20 27.80
N GLY A 92 16.45 2.91 28.40
CA GLY A 92 16.59 4.33 28.69
C GLY A 92 16.20 4.72 30.12
N ASN A 93 16.94 5.66 30.67
CA ASN A 93 16.57 6.38 31.87
C ASN A 93 16.62 7.88 31.59
N PHE A 94 15.61 8.58 32.05
CA PHE A 94 15.33 9.97 31.69
C PHE A 94 15.14 10.83 32.95
N SER A 95 15.70 12.07 32.92
CA SER A 95 15.49 13.08 33.94
C SER A 95 14.92 14.34 33.31
N PHE A 96 13.86 14.85 33.86
CA PHE A 96 13.23 16.10 33.44
C PHE A 96 13.43 17.18 34.51
N GLY A 97 14.68 17.73 34.55
CA GLY A 97 15.08 18.75 35.49
C GLY A 97 15.27 18.28 36.94
N ASP A 98 15.51 17.00 37.18
CA ASP A 98 15.68 16.42 38.51
C ASP A 98 17.17 16.12 38.79
N TYR A 99 17.77 15.18 38.05
CA TYR A 99 19.18 14.84 38.16
C TYR A 99 19.93 15.11 36.85
N PHE A 100 21.27 15.19 36.93
CA PHE A 100 22.11 15.44 35.77
C PHE A 100 23.37 14.56 35.76
N LYS A 101 24.50 15.05 35.23
CA LYS A 101 25.75 14.30 35.07
C LYS A 101 26.24 13.62 36.35
N LYS A 102 26.16 14.32 37.49
CA LYS A 102 26.70 13.86 38.80
C LYS A 102 26.08 12.58 39.28
N GLU A 103 24.85 12.32 38.93
CA GLU A 103 24.11 11.12 39.32
C GLU A 103 24.16 10.07 38.19
N VAL A 104 23.90 10.43 36.93
CA VAL A 104 23.76 9.44 35.86
C VAL A 104 25.08 8.75 35.52
N ILE A 105 26.19 9.48 35.52
CA ILE A 105 27.52 8.92 35.21
C ILE A 105 27.92 7.82 36.22
N PRO A 106 27.90 8.04 37.54
CA PRO A 106 28.17 6.98 38.50
C PRO A 106 27.15 5.82 38.44
N TRP A 107 25.84 6.10 38.18
CA TRP A 107 24.84 5.04 38.06
C TRP A 107 25.06 4.15 36.84
N SER A 108 25.43 4.71 35.72
CA SER A 108 25.72 3.92 34.51
C SER A 108 26.93 3.00 34.74
N TRP A 109 27.98 3.53 35.34
CA TRP A 109 29.16 2.73 35.71
C TRP A 109 28.86 1.61 36.72
N GLU A 110 28.06 1.95 37.72
CA GLU A 110 27.62 0.96 38.72
C GLU A 110 26.81 -0.16 38.07
N PHE A 111 25.86 0.17 37.19
CA PHE A 111 25.06 -0.82 36.48
C PHE A 111 25.95 -1.76 35.67
N LEU A 112 26.85 -1.20 34.85
CA LEU A 112 27.70 -2.01 33.97
C LEU A 112 28.68 -2.88 34.78
N THR A 113 29.35 -2.33 35.79
CA THR A 113 30.44 -3.01 36.48
C THR A 113 29.96 -3.90 37.61
N LYS A 114 28.93 -3.49 38.39
CA LYS A 114 28.43 -4.28 39.54
C LYS A 114 27.24 -5.14 39.16
N GLU A 115 26.27 -4.60 38.45
CA GLU A 115 25.04 -5.33 38.15
C GLU A 115 25.23 -6.32 36.98
N LEU A 116 25.87 -5.90 35.88
CA LEU A 116 26.19 -6.77 34.75
C LEU A 116 27.56 -7.47 34.91
N GLY A 117 28.44 -6.94 35.77
CA GLY A 117 29.76 -7.53 36.04
C GLY A 117 30.74 -7.39 34.88
N LEU A 118 30.61 -6.32 34.09
CA LEU A 118 31.56 -6.04 33.02
C LEU A 118 32.93 -5.65 33.61
N PRO A 119 34.05 -6.08 32.99
CA PRO A 119 35.40 -5.74 33.46
C PRO A 119 35.70 -4.25 33.20
N ALA A 120 35.94 -3.52 34.29
CA ALA A 120 36.17 -2.08 34.25
C ALA A 120 37.37 -1.67 33.39
N ASP A 121 38.41 -2.52 33.35
CA ASP A 121 39.65 -2.35 32.57
C ASP A 121 39.43 -2.49 31.05
N LYS A 122 38.25 -2.96 30.61
CA LYS A 122 37.87 -3.02 29.21
C LYS A 122 36.90 -1.92 28.78
N LEU A 123 36.46 -1.05 29.72
CA LEU A 123 35.54 0.04 29.42
C LEU A 123 36.29 1.31 29.08
N TYR A 124 35.89 1.95 28.00
CA TYR A 124 36.39 3.22 27.50
C TYR A 124 35.23 4.22 27.37
N ILE A 125 35.51 5.48 27.58
CA ILE A 125 34.56 6.58 27.57
C ILE A 125 34.93 7.54 26.47
N THR A 126 33.97 7.94 25.61
CA THR A 126 34.13 9.12 24.76
C THR A 126 33.26 10.25 25.31
N ILE A 127 33.76 11.47 25.23
CA ILE A 127 33.08 12.69 25.69
C ILE A 127 33.25 13.80 24.67
N HIS A 128 32.33 14.78 24.68
CA HIS A 128 32.51 15.97 23.83
C HIS A 128 33.79 16.74 24.19
N THR A 129 34.44 17.32 23.18
CA THR A 129 35.74 18.02 23.34
C THR A 129 35.72 19.13 24.40
N GLU A 130 34.58 19.78 24.63
CA GLU A 130 34.40 20.90 25.55
C GLU A 130 33.71 20.49 26.88
N ASP A 131 33.48 19.21 27.12
CA ASP A 131 32.74 18.73 28.31
C ASP A 131 33.70 18.37 29.45
N ASP A 132 34.33 19.37 30.04
CA ASP A 132 35.23 19.22 31.21
C ASP A 132 34.49 18.68 32.45
N GLU A 133 33.22 19.06 32.65
CA GLU A 133 32.40 18.54 33.76
C GLU A 133 32.21 16.99 33.68
N ALA A 134 31.96 16.47 32.49
CA ALA A 134 31.87 15.03 32.31
C ALA A 134 33.23 14.35 32.54
N PHE A 135 34.32 14.94 32.04
CA PHE A 135 35.68 14.45 32.27
C PHE A 135 35.98 14.32 33.77
N ASP A 136 35.74 15.43 34.53
CA ASP A 136 36.00 15.43 35.98
C ASP A 136 35.21 14.37 36.72
N ILE A 137 33.96 14.14 36.35
CA ILE A 137 33.13 13.12 37.02
C ILE A 137 33.63 11.72 36.66
N TRP A 138 33.91 11.45 35.35
CA TRP A 138 34.43 10.15 34.93
C TRP A 138 35.79 9.82 35.61
N HIS A 139 36.71 10.78 35.58
CA HIS A 139 38.08 10.57 36.09
C HIS A 139 38.14 10.63 37.63
N ASN A 140 37.66 11.71 38.21
CA ASN A 140 37.91 12.02 39.63
C ASN A 140 36.85 11.39 40.58
N VAL A 141 35.59 11.19 40.11
CA VAL A 141 34.52 10.65 40.95
C VAL A 141 34.37 9.13 40.72
N VAL A 142 34.31 8.71 39.48
CA VAL A 142 34.14 7.30 39.08
C VAL A 142 35.46 6.54 39.13
N GLY A 143 36.58 7.22 38.83
CA GLY A 143 37.93 6.63 38.86
C GLY A 143 38.32 5.95 37.55
N VAL A 144 37.77 6.35 36.45
CA VAL A 144 38.18 5.88 35.10
C VAL A 144 39.56 6.44 34.81
N PRO A 145 40.56 5.61 34.38
CA PRO A 145 41.87 6.07 33.97
C PRO A 145 41.78 7.10 32.83
N GLU A 146 42.64 8.11 32.87
CA GLU A 146 42.64 9.21 31.86
C GLU A 146 42.85 8.67 30.43
N ASP A 147 43.68 7.64 30.27
CA ASP A 147 43.95 6.99 28.97
C ASP A 147 42.75 6.14 28.45
N HIS A 148 41.72 5.94 29.28
CA HIS A 148 40.44 5.35 28.91
C HIS A 148 39.37 6.39 28.53
N ILE A 149 39.66 7.69 28.61
CA ILE A 149 38.72 8.79 28.29
C ILE A 149 39.22 9.51 27.02
N VAL A 150 38.42 9.49 25.96
CA VAL A 150 38.75 10.10 24.66
C VAL A 150 37.81 11.25 24.38
N ARG A 151 38.38 12.40 23.98
CA ARG A 151 37.59 13.59 23.60
C ARG A 151 37.33 13.60 22.10
N LEU A 152 36.06 13.60 21.70
CA LEU A 152 35.63 13.61 20.29
C LEU A 152 34.61 14.76 20.07
N ALA A 153 34.76 15.48 18.97
CA ALA A 153 33.80 16.52 18.57
C ALA A 153 32.43 15.93 18.23
N ASP A 154 32.40 14.67 17.78
CA ASP A 154 31.19 13.96 17.38
C ASP A 154 30.33 13.48 18.58
N ASN A 155 30.82 13.61 19.83
CA ASN A 155 30.01 13.36 21.02
C ASN A 155 28.99 14.48 21.28
N TRP A 156 28.12 14.68 20.28
CA TRP A 156 27.00 15.60 20.29
C TRP A 156 25.78 14.89 19.69
N TRP A 157 24.76 14.75 20.49
CA TRP A 157 23.54 14.05 20.04
C TRP A 157 22.42 15.02 19.72
N GLU A 158 21.75 14.79 18.56
CA GLU A 158 20.58 15.53 18.10
C GLU A 158 19.62 14.66 17.28
N ILE A 159 18.33 14.97 17.27
CA ILE A 159 17.30 14.28 16.50
C ILE A 159 16.47 15.29 15.72
N GLY A 160 17.00 15.79 14.61
CA GLY A 160 16.39 16.89 13.86
C GLY A 160 16.13 18.09 14.78
N SER A 161 15.10 18.90 14.49
CA SER A 161 14.71 19.98 15.40
C SER A 161 14.18 19.43 16.72
N GLY A 162 14.76 19.87 17.82
CA GLY A 162 14.39 19.41 19.16
C GLY A 162 15.52 19.40 20.18
N PRO A 163 15.29 18.71 21.33
CA PRO A 163 16.27 18.61 22.41
C PRO A 163 17.57 17.96 21.94
N CYS A 164 18.71 18.55 22.34
CA CYS A 164 20.04 18.10 21.97
C CYS A 164 21.08 18.49 23.03
N GLY A 165 22.29 17.96 22.91
CA GLY A 165 23.40 18.32 23.77
C GLY A 165 24.62 17.41 23.63
N PRO A 166 25.71 17.73 24.32
CA PRO A 166 26.89 16.87 24.40
C PRO A 166 26.53 15.53 25.06
N ASP A 167 27.28 14.49 24.74
CA ASP A 167 27.08 13.18 25.33
C ASP A 167 28.37 12.53 25.80
N SER A 168 28.21 11.45 26.56
CA SER A 168 29.28 10.51 26.91
C SER A 168 28.86 9.12 26.46
N GLU A 169 29.67 8.50 25.58
CA GLU A 169 29.45 7.12 25.17
C GLU A 169 30.35 6.16 25.93
N ILE A 170 29.80 5.06 26.36
CA ILE A 170 30.53 3.97 27.04
C ILE A 170 30.77 2.85 26.03
N HIS A 171 32.04 2.58 25.76
CA HIS A 171 32.49 1.54 24.84
C HIS A 171 33.14 0.39 25.60
N ILE A 172 33.04 -0.82 25.04
CA ILE A 172 33.80 -1.96 25.55
C ILE A 172 34.83 -2.42 24.52
N ASP A 173 36.12 -2.62 24.92
CA ASP A 173 37.12 -3.23 24.06
C ASP A 173 36.92 -4.76 23.98
N LEU A 174 36.51 -5.21 22.80
CA LEU A 174 36.26 -6.62 22.48
C LEU A 174 37.53 -7.36 22.04
N GLY A 175 38.66 -6.68 21.98
CA GLY A 175 39.96 -7.24 21.66
C GLY A 175 40.52 -6.80 20.29
N PRO A 176 41.87 -6.77 20.16
CA PRO A 176 42.54 -6.29 18.96
C PRO A 176 42.25 -7.14 17.71
N GLU A 177 41.83 -8.39 17.87
CA GLU A 177 41.43 -9.28 16.77
C GLU A 177 40.19 -8.83 16.04
N ARG A 178 39.35 -7.96 16.66
CA ARG A 178 38.17 -7.32 16.03
C ARG A 178 38.46 -5.94 15.48
N GLY A 179 39.71 -5.44 15.65
CA GLY A 179 40.11 -4.13 15.23
C GLY A 179 40.39 -4.02 13.72
N CYS A 180 40.36 -2.81 13.21
CA CYS A 180 40.70 -2.52 11.80
C CYS A 180 42.18 -2.65 11.47
N GLY A 181 43.06 -2.94 12.47
CA GLY A 181 44.52 -3.05 12.29
C GLY A 181 45.25 -1.73 12.10
N LYS A 182 44.58 -0.60 12.14
CA LYS A 182 45.18 0.74 12.03
C LYS A 182 45.82 1.15 13.36
N PRO A 183 46.97 1.88 13.34
CA PRO A 183 47.59 2.39 14.57
C PRO A 183 46.69 3.36 15.38
N THR A 184 45.72 4.00 14.71
CA THR A 184 44.74 4.92 15.27
C THR A 184 43.45 4.25 15.73
N CYS A 185 43.41 2.90 15.81
CA CYS A 185 42.25 2.17 16.25
C CYS A 185 41.98 2.41 17.75
N GLY A 186 40.90 3.11 18.05
CA GLY A 186 40.48 3.51 19.40
C GLY A 186 38.96 3.66 19.49
N PRO A 187 38.44 4.08 20.66
CA PRO A 187 37.04 4.49 20.80
C PRO A 187 36.68 5.56 19.76
N GLY A 188 35.52 5.44 19.16
CA GLY A 188 35.09 6.26 18.00
C GLY A 188 35.53 5.73 16.63
N CYS A 189 36.33 4.63 16.57
CA CYS A 189 36.59 3.96 15.30
C CYS A 189 35.40 3.13 14.84
N ASP A 190 35.12 3.17 13.54
CA ASP A 190 34.01 2.42 12.92
C ASP A 190 34.16 0.88 12.88
N CYS A 191 35.26 0.36 13.44
CA CYS A 191 35.48 -1.10 13.52
C CYS A 191 34.73 -1.74 14.69
N ASP A 192 34.66 -3.09 14.69
CA ASP A 192 33.93 -3.85 15.72
C ASP A 192 34.72 -4.07 17.03
N ARG A 193 35.90 -3.43 17.22
CA ARG A 193 36.71 -3.57 18.43
C ARG A 193 36.13 -2.82 19.64
N PHE A 194 35.89 -1.52 19.49
CA PHE A 194 35.34 -0.67 20.55
C PHE A 194 33.82 -0.54 20.32
N LEU A 195 33.05 -1.46 20.91
CA LEU A 195 31.61 -1.48 20.76
C LEU A 195 30.97 -0.47 21.74
N GLU A 196 30.32 0.54 21.22
CA GLU A 196 29.44 1.43 22.01
C GLU A 196 28.28 0.60 22.59
N ILE A 197 28.14 0.60 23.90
CA ILE A 197 27.10 -0.15 24.62
C ILE A 197 26.05 0.75 25.29
N TRP A 198 26.43 2.02 25.59
CA TRP A 198 25.52 2.99 26.22
C TRP A 198 25.91 4.42 25.88
N ASN A 199 24.94 5.23 25.49
CA ASN A 199 25.11 6.67 25.28
C ASN A 199 24.35 7.43 26.38
N LEU A 200 25.02 8.41 27.03
CA LEU A 200 24.47 9.30 28.05
C LEU A 200 24.41 10.73 27.47
N VAL A 201 23.24 11.18 27.04
CA VAL A 201 23.04 12.50 26.45
C VAL A 201 22.66 13.51 27.53
N PHE A 202 23.45 14.59 27.61
CA PHE A 202 23.25 15.71 28.54
C PHE A 202 22.42 16.80 27.84
N THR A 203 21.13 16.57 27.74
CA THR A 203 20.20 17.41 26.99
C THR A 203 19.99 18.74 27.66
N GLN A 204 20.59 19.80 27.11
CA GLN A 204 20.56 21.16 27.64
C GLN A 204 20.27 22.24 26.61
N PHE A 205 20.18 21.87 25.31
CA PHE A 205 19.88 22.78 24.21
C PHE A 205 18.67 22.28 23.43
N ASN A 206 18.10 23.17 22.60
CA ASN A 206 17.02 22.84 21.66
C ASN A 206 17.41 23.29 20.27
N GLN A 207 17.64 22.38 19.35
CA GLN A 207 17.91 22.72 17.95
C GLN A 207 16.63 23.27 17.30
N MET A 208 16.72 24.49 16.78
CA MET A 208 15.65 25.17 16.06
C MET A 208 15.75 24.92 14.55
N PRO A 209 14.65 25.09 13.78
CA PRO A 209 14.69 24.91 12.32
C PRO A 209 15.64 25.86 11.58
N ASP A 210 16.03 26.96 12.19
CA ASP A 210 17.00 27.94 11.66
C ASP A 210 18.45 27.56 11.97
N GLY A 211 18.69 26.41 12.62
CA GLY A 211 20.02 25.94 12.99
C GLY A 211 20.59 26.54 14.28
N THR A 212 19.82 27.30 15.04
CA THR A 212 20.25 27.81 16.34
C THR A 212 20.01 26.84 17.49
N TYR A 213 20.77 26.95 18.57
CA TYR A 213 20.73 26.03 19.73
C TYR A 213 20.45 26.83 21.04
N PRO A 214 19.26 27.42 21.25
CA PRO A 214 18.93 28.05 22.50
C PRO A 214 18.94 27.02 23.66
N PRO A 215 19.36 27.44 24.88
CA PRO A 215 19.34 26.57 26.04
C PRO A 215 17.90 26.20 26.43
N LEU A 216 17.71 24.95 26.86
CA LEU A 216 16.46 24.50 27.48
C LEU A 216 16.27 25.16 28.86
N LYS A 217 15.01 25.28 29.30
CA LYS A 217 14.67 25.81 30.62
C LYS A 217 15.32 25.00 31.74
N ASN A 218 15.35 23.69 31.59
CA ASN A 218 15.96 22.76 32.53
C ASN A 218 17.01 21.90 31.82
N LYS A 219 18.05 21.51 32.55
CA LYS A 219 18.96 20.46 32.13
C LYS A 219 18.30 19.11 32.31
N ASN A 220 18.36 18.26 31.32
CA ASN A 220 17.70 16.97 31.32
C ASN A 220 18.68 15.85 31.00
N ILE A 221 18.33 14.63 31.33
CA ILE A 221 19.06 13.43 30.95
C ILE A 221 18.22 12.59 29.99
N ASP A 222 18.86 12.21 28.91
CA ASP A 222 18.42 11.18 27.98
C ASP A 222 19.51 10.11 27.88
N THR A 223 19.20 8.84 28.07
CA THR A 223 20.17 7.77 27.87
C THR A 223 19.62 6.67 26.99
N GLY A 224 20.52 6.03 26.23
CA GLY A 224 20.18 4.90 25.40
C GLY A 224 21.24 3.82 25.42
N ALA A 225 20.92 2.65 26.03
CA ALA A 225 21.74 1.44 25.94
C ALA A 225 21.07 0.41 25.02
N GLY A 226 21.80 -0.10 24.03
CA GLY A 226 21.31 -1.14 23.15
C GLY A 226 21.23 -2.48 23.88
N LEU A 227 20.01 -3.00 24.07
CA LEU A 227 19.81 -4.29 24.74
C LEU A 227 20.57 -5.43 24.05
N GLU A 228 20.51 -5.49 22.72
CA GLU A 228 21.20 -6.51 21.92
C GLU A 228 22.72 -6.42 22.07
N ARG A 229 23.27 -5.21 22.13
CA ARG A 229 24.72 -4.98 22.35
C ARG A 229 25.13 -5.43 23.76
N LEU A 230 24.38 -5.04 24.78
CA LEU A 230 24.63 -5.52 26.15
C LEU A 230 24.50 -7.03 26.26
N ALA A 231 23.48 -7.63 25.63
CA ALA A 231 23.31 -9.07 25.60
C ALA A 231 24.49 -9.79 24.94
N SER A 232 24.99 -9.28 23.78
CA SER A 232 26.13 -9.89 23.11
C SER A 232 27.39 -9.92 23.99
N VAL A 233 27.64 -8.83 24.70
CA VAL A 233 28.77 -8.73 25.64
C VAL A 233 28.60 -9.64 26.82
N VAL A 234 27.46 -9.60 27.51
CA VAL A 234 27.19 -10.38 28.73
C VAL A 234 27.16 -11.90 28.45
N GLN A 235 26.65 -12.29 27.29
CA GLN A 235 26.58 -13.68 26.83
C GLN A 235 27.87 -14.16 26.17
N GLY A 236 28.86 -13.26 25.98
CA GLY A 236 30.15 -13.59 25.35
C GLY A 236 30.02 -14.02 23.90
N LYS A 237 29.06 -13.42 23.17
CA LYS A 237 28.74 -13.76 21.77
C LYS A 237 29.56 -12.92 20.79
N PRO A 238 29.88 -13.48 19.60
CA PRO A 238 30.66 -12.76 18.60
C PRO A 238 29.93 -11.57 17.98
N SER A 239 28.60 -11.59 17.93
CA SER A 239 27.78 -10.50 17.47
C SER A 239 26.40 -10.49 18.17
N ASN A 240 25.63 -9.46 17.91
CA ASN A 240 24.25 -9.38 18.42
C ASN A 240 23.38 -10.53 17.89
N PHE A 241 23.70 -11.06 16.70
CA PHE A 241 22.91 -12.09 16.02
C PHE A 241 22.96 -13.47 16.71
N GLU A 242 24.02 -13.76 17.45
CA GLU A 242 24.17 -15.02 18.19
C GLU A 242 23.60 -14.98 19.62
N THR A 243 22.98 -13.85 20.00
CA THR A 243 22.30 -13.71 21.29
C THR A 243 20.97 -14.47 21.33
N ASP A 244 20.48 -14.74 22.52
CA ASP A 244 19.15 -15.34 22.73
C ASP A 244 17.99 -14.48 22.23
N LEU A 245 18.22 -13.21 21.92
CA LEU A 245 17.25 -12.28 21.35
C LEU A 245 17.06 -12.43 19.83
N ILE A 246 17.97 -13.11 19.12
CA ILE A 246 17.94 -13.18 17.64
C ILE A 246 18.21 -14.61 17.14
N PHE A 247 19.14 -15.33 17.78
CA PHE A 247 19.63 -16.61 17.29
C PHE A 247 18.54 -17.67 17.06
N PRO A 248 17.50 -17.82 17.91
CA PRO A 248 16.42 -18.76 17.63
C PRO A 248 15.70 -18.57 16.30
N ILE A 249 15.66 -17.32 15.78
CA ILE A 249 15.08 -17.03 14.46
C ILE A 249 16.03 -17.51 13.35
N ILE A 250 17.35 -17.34 13.53
CA ILE A 250 18.38 -17.87 12.64
C ILE A 250 18.27 -19.40 12.58
N GLU A 251 18.19 -20.08 13.75
CA GLU A 251 18.03 -21.54 13.82
C GLU A 251 16.77 -22.02 13.06
N TYR A 252 15.66 -21.32 13.25
CA TYR A 252 14.42 -21.61 12.52
C TYR A 252 14.62 -21.51 11.00
N ALA A 253 15.17 -20.38 10.51
CA ALA A 253 15.39 -20.16 9.10
C ALA A 253 16.40 -21.15 8.50
N ALA A 254 17.50 -21.44 9.20
CA ALA A 254 18.50 -22.42 8.80
C ALA A 254 17.92 -23.83 8.67
N LYS A 255 17.05 -24.23 9.62
CA LYS A 255 16.33 -25.52 9.57
C LYS A 255 15.42 -25.62 8.36
N ILE A 256 14.66 -24.58 8.04
CA ILE A 256 13.77 -24.55 6.85
C ILE A 256 14.58 -24.61 5.57
N ALA A 257 15.68 -23.84 5.49
CA ALA A 257 16.58 -23.83 4.33
C ALA A 257 17.45 -25.11 4.22
N ASN A 258 17.47 -25.98 5.24
CA ASN A 258 18.36 -27.13 5.34
C ASN A 258 19.85 -26.75 5.18
N VAL A 259 20.26 -25.65 5.82
CA VAL A 259 21.64 -25.13 5.84
C VAL A 259 22.16 -25.05 7.28
N GLU A 260 23.49 -25.00 7.44
CA GLU A 260 24.14 -24.88 8.75
C GLU A 260 24.75 -23.47 8.89
N TYR A 261 24.40 -22.78 9.98
CA TYR A 261 24.96 -21.46 10.31
C TYR A 261 26.47 -21.57 10.61
N ALA A 262 27.24 -20.51 10.31
CA ALA A 262 28.70 -20.40 10.47
C ALA A 262 29.53 -21.33 9.56
N LYS A 263 28.96 -21.83 8.46
CA LYS A 263 29.68 -22.60 7.43
C LYS A 263 30.04 -21.81 6.19
N ASP A 264 29.16 -20.90 5.75
CA ASP A 264 29.35 -20.08 4.56
C ASP A 264 28.91 -18.64 4.82
N LYS A 265 29.76 -17.68 4.50
CA LYS A 265 29.54 -16.26 4.80
C LYS A 265 28.29 -15.70 4.10
N ALA A 266 28.02 -16.08 2.87
CA ALA A 266 26.86 -15.57 2.12
C ALA A 266 25.54 -16.12 2.69
N THR A 267 25.55 -17.40 3.05
CA THR A 267 24.45 -18.06 3.77
C THR A 267 24.19 -17.38 5.11
N ASP A 268 25.23 -17.09 5.88
CA ASP A 268 25.11 -16.44 7.18
C ASP A 268 24.54 -15.03 7.09
N VAL A 269 24.94 -14.26 6.08
CA VAL A 269 24.36 -12.92 5.80
C VAL A 269 22.86 -13.04 5.56
N SER A 270 22.44 -13.98 4.72
CA SER A 270 21.03 -14.18 4.41
C SER A 270 20.21 -14.60 5.64
N LEU A 271 20.75 -15.51 6.46
CA LEU A 271 20.11 -15.93 7.71
C LEU A 271 19.96 -14.78 8.73
N LYS A 272 20.99 -13.94 8.86
CA LYS A 272 20.99 -12.76 9.74
C LYS A 272 19.99 -11.71 9.26
N VAL A 273 19.94 -11.44 7.96
CA VAL A 273 18.95 -10.52 7.36
C VAL A 273 17.53 -11.00 7.62
N ILE A 274 17.25 -12.27 7.38
CA ILE A 274 15.92 -12.85 7.66
C ILE A 274 15.57 -12.67 9.12
N ALA A 275 16.47 -13.00 10.06
CA ALA A 275 16.20 -12.92 11.49
C ALA A 275 15.91 -11.48 11.96
N ASP A 276 16.71 -10.51 11.54
CA ASP A 276 16.47 -9.11 11.85
C ASP A 276 15.14 -8.61 11.28
N HIS A 277 14.88 -8.92 10.01
CA HIS A 277 13.71 -8.42 9.31
C HIS A 277 12.40 -9.06 9.79
N VAL A 278 12.41 -10.35 10.15
CA VAL A 278 11.25 -11.02 10.75
C VAL A 278 10.92 -10.39 12.10
N ARG A 279 11.92 -10.07 12.90
CA ARG A 279 11.74 -9.36 14.17
C ARG A 279 11.14 -7.97 13.92
N SER A 280 11.72 -7.19 13.01
CA SER A 280 11.26 -5.84 12.66
C SER A 280 9.81 -5.82 12.20
N MET A 281 9.46 -6.67 11.21
CA MET A 281 8.09 -6.68 10.67
C MET A 281 7.05 -7.15 11.70
N THR A 282 7.39 -8.10 12.57
CA THR A 282 6.48 -8.57 13.61
C THR A 282 6.10 -7.45 14.56
N PHE A 283 7.08 -6.67 15.03
CA PHE A 283 6.81 -5.52 15.90
C PHE A 283 6.13 -4.36 15.20
N MET A 284 6.51 -4.04 13.97
CA MET A 284 5.88 -2.98 13.19
C MET A 284 4.39 -3.28 12.94
N ILE A 285 4.05 -4.50 12.53
CA ILE A 285 2.65 -4.91 12.31
C ILE A 285 1.90 -5.00 13.64
N GLY A 286 2.53 -5.51 14.70
CA GLY A 286 1.98 -5.55 16.05
C GLY A 286 1.58 -4.16 16.57
N ASP A 287 2.31 -3.13 16.18
CA ASP A 287 1.99 -1.72 16.49
C ASP A 287 1.02 -1.06 15.49
N GLY A 288 0.56 -1.80 14.46
CA GLY A 288 -0.49 -1.35 13.53
C GLY A 288 0.03 -0.74 12.23
N ILE A 289 1.31 -0.87 11.91
CA ILE A 289 1.84 -0.46 10.61
C ILE A 289 1.48 -1.55 9.57
N LEU A 290 0.88 -1.14 8.46
CA LEU A 290 0.52 -2.03 7.35
C LEU A 290 1.40 -1.75 6.12
N PRO A 291 1.71 -2.78 5.31
CA PRO A 291 2.46 -2.58 4.07
C PRO A 291 1.74 -1.62 3.11
N SER A 292 2.43 -0.60 2.63
CA SER A 292 1.90 0.37 1.66
C SER A 292 2.98 0.84 0.69
N ASN A 293 2.64 1.73 -0.25
CA ASN A 293 3.60 2.27 -1.22
C ASN A 293 4.31 3.54 -0.72
N GLU A 294 3.88 4.10 0.40
CA GLU A 294 4.39 5.37 0.90
C GLU A 294 4.58 5.33 2.43
N GLY A 295 5.41 6.24 2.92
CA GLY A 295 5.61 6.47 4.34
C GLY A 295 6.08 5.22 5.10
N ARG A 296 5.59 5.04 6.33
CA ARG A 296 6.01 3.93 7.21
C ARG A 296 5.64 2.55 6.69
N GLY A 297 4.55 2.45 5.95
CA GLY A 297 4.15 1.19 5.34
C GLY A 297 5.07 0.76 4.20
N TYR A 298 5.69 1.70 3.48
CA TYR A 298 6.73 1.41 2.51
C TYR A 298 7.99 0.83 3.18
N VAL A 299 8.39 1.39 4.33
CA VAL A 299 9.52 0.85 5.11
C VAL A 299 9.26 -0.60 5.51
N LEU A 300 8.07 -0.89 6.05
CA LEU A 300 7.67 -2.25 6.40
C LEU A 300 7.68 -3.18 5.18
N ARG A 301 7.13 -2.73 4.06
CA ARG A 301 7.10 -3.51 2.82
C ARG A 301 8.50 -3.82 2.29
N ARG A 302 9.43 -2.85 2.35
CA ARG A 302 10.83 -3.04 1.97
C ARG A 302 11.51 -4.12 2.83
N ILE A 303 11.32 -4.07 4.14
CA ILE A 303 11.85 -5.04 5.11
C ILE A 303 11.31 -6.46 4.81
N LEU A 304 9.98 -6.59 4.64
CA LEU A 304 9.32 -7.86 4.29
C LEU A 304 9.89 -8.46 2.99
N ARG A 305 9.96 -7.65 1.94
CA ARG A 305 10.41 -8.09 0.62
C ARG A 305 11.88 -8.49 0.62
N ARG A 306 12.71 -7.79 1.40
CA ARG A 306 14.12 -8.13 1.57
C ARG A 306 14.30 -9.47 2.29
N ALA A 307 13.51 -9.73 3.34
CA ALA A 307 13.50 -11.05 4.00
C ALA A 307 13.10 -12.19 3.04
N ILE A 308 12.07 -11.98 2.21
CA ILE A 308 11.62 -12.98 1.22
C ILE A 308 12.71 -13.25 0.18
N ARG A 309 13.41 -12.20 -0.30
CA ARG A 309 14.53 -12.37 -1.24
C ARG A 309 15.65 -13.20 -0.64
N HIS A 310 16.10 -12.87 0.58
CA HIS A 310 17.16 -13.63 1.25
C HIS A 310 16.75 -15.09 1.51
N ALA A 311 15.48 -15.35 1.77
CA ALA A 311 14.96 -16.71 1.83
C ALA A 311 15.11 -17.46 0.49
N ARG A 312 14.83 -16.78 -0.63
CA ARG A 312 15.03 -17.36 -1.96
C ARG A 312 16.51 -17.65 -2.27
N LEU A 313 17.42 -16.78 -1.84
CA LEU A 313 18.88 -17.05 -1.96
C LEU A 313 19.31 -18.30 -1.18
N LEU A 314 18.63 -18.62 -0.08
CA LEU A 314 18.82 -19.87 0.69
C LEU A 314 18.08 -21.08 0.13
N GLY A 315 17.35 -20.93 -0.99
CA GLY A 315 16.57 -22.01 -1.60
C GLY A 315 15.21 -22.26 -0.96
N ILE A 316 14.73 -21.43 -0.05
CA ILE A 316 13.39 -21.54 0.52
C ILE A 316 12.37 -21.07 -0.54
N ASN A 317 11.66 -22.02 -1.14
CA ASN A 317 10.73 -21.77 -2.26
C ASN A 317 9.26 -21.67 -1.83
N GLU A 318 8.94 -22.05 -0.61
CA GLU A 318 7.61 -21.99 -0.01
C GLU A 318 7.46 -20.82 0.95
N MET A 319 6.24 -20.54 1.37
CA MET A 319 5.96 -19.55 2.40
C MET A 319 6.48 -20.06 3.75
N PHE A 320 7.22 -19.24 4.49
CA PHE A 320 7.82 -19.64 5.76
C PHE A 320 7.77 -18.54 6.83
N LEU A 321 7.52 -17.29 6.43
CA LEU A 321 7.61 -16.13 7.33
C LEU A 321 6.62 -16.21 8.48
N THR A 322 5.43 -16.79 8.28
CA THR A 322 4.42 -16.93 9.34
C THR A 322 4.94 -17.78 10.51
N GLY A 323 5.65 -18.86 10.23
CA GLY A 323 6.29 -19.68 11.29
C GLY A 323 7.46 -18.96 11.97
N ALA A 324 8.20 -18.12 11.23
CA ALA A 324 9.24 -17.27 11.82
C ALA A 324 8.64 -16.19 12.74
N VAL A 325 7.47 -15.64 12.41
CA VAL A 325 6.69 -14.74 13.28
C VAL A 325 6.30 -15.44 14.59
N ASP A 326 5.87 -16.73 14.54
CA ASP A 326 5.55 -17.48 15.74
C ASP A 326 6.77 -17.63 16.68
N VAL A 327 7.98 -17.80 16.12
CA VAL A 327 9.22 -17.80 16.91
C VAL A 327 9.42 -16.45 17.63
N VAL A 328 9.27 -15.32 16.90
CA VAL A 328 9.40 -13.97 17.50
C VAL A 328 8.37 -13.77 18.61
N ILE A 329 7.11 -14.13 18.38
CA ILE A 329 6.04 -14.00 19.39
C ILE A 329 6.37 -14.86 20.62
N GLY A 330 6.88 -16.07 20.42
CA GLY A 330 7.30 -16.95 21.52
C GLY A 330 8.43 -16.35 22.37
N MET A 331 9.39 -15.65 21.72
CA MET A 331 10.52 -15.02 22.40
C MET A 331 10.14 -13.73 23.15
N PHE A 332 9.29 -12.91 22.55
CA PHE A 332 9.01 -11.54 23.02
C PHE A 332 7.62 -11.35 23.64
N GLY A 333 6.71 -12.32 23.52
CA GLY A 333 5.33 -12.19 23.98
C GLY A 333 5.18 -11.92 25.48
N HIS A 334 6.13 -12.33 26.30
CA HIS A 334 6.15 -12.01 27.73
C HIS A 334 6.39 -10.50 27.98
N ALA A 335 7.35 -9.92 27.27
CA ALA A 335 7.66 -8.49 27.39
C ALA A 335 6.68 -7.59 26.62
N TYR A 336 6.07 -8.13 25.56
CA TYR A 336 5.16 -7.41 24.66
C TYR A 336 3.87 -8.21 24.41
N PRO A 337 2.92 -8.23 25.36
CA PRO A 337 1.69 -9.03 25.28
C PRO A 337 0.83 -8.76 24.05
N ASN A 338 0.89 -7.53 23.51
CA ASN A 338 0.18 -7.15 22.28
C ASN A 338 0.57 -7.98 21.06
N LEU A 339 1.77 -8.57 21.03
CA LEU A 339 2.16 -9.48 19.94
C LEU A 339 1.38 -10.80 20.01
N VAL A 340 1.11 -11.30 21.23
CA VAL A 340 0.31 -12.51 21.44
C VAL A 340 -1.16 -12.24 21.10
N GLU A 341 -1.70 -11.11 21.57
CA GLU A 341 -3.09 -10.70 21.27
C GLU A 341 -3.37 -10.54 19.78
N LYS A 342 -2.38 -10.06 19.02
CA LYS A 342 -2.49 -9.80 17.58
C LYS A 342 -1.82 -10.85 16.70
N ALA A 343 -1.46 -12.03 17.23
CA ALA A 343 -0.70 -13.04 16.52
C ALA A 343 -1.29 -13.43 15.17
N ASP A 344 -2.59 -13.72 15.10
CA ASP A 344 -3.28 -14.11 13.88
C ASP A 344 -3.33 -12.96 12.86
N PHE A 345 -3.50 -11.73 13.33
CA PHE A 345 -3.46 -10.54 12.50
C PHE A 345 -2.07 -10.33 11.88
N ILE A 346 -1.01 -10.40 12.69
CA ILE A 346 0.38 -10.25 12.22
C ILE A 346 0.69 -11.30 11.16
N LYS A 347 0.39 -12.57 11.43
CA LYS A 347 0.60 -13.67 10.49
C LYS A 347 -0.17 -13.47 9.19
N LYS A 348 -1.42 -13.01 9.26
CA LYS A 348 -2.25 -12.80 8.06
C LYS A 348 -1.69 -11.71 7.16
N VAL A 349 -1.23 -10.58 7.74
CA VAL A 349 -0.58 -9.50 6.98
C VAL A 349 0.70 -9.98 6.30
N VAL A 350 1.54 -10.73 7.03
CA VAL A 350 2.79 -11.30 6.50
C VAL A 350 2.50 -12.29 5.38
N GLU A 351 1.58 -13.25 5.58
CA GLU A 351 1.16 -14.25 4.58
C GLU A 351 0.75 -13.61 3.26
N MET A 352 -0.03 -12.53 3.34
CA MET A 352 -0.54 -11.86 2.15
C MET A 352 0.56 -11.12 1.37
N GLU A 353 1.44 -10.38 2.05
CA GLU A 353 2.55 -9.70 1.36
C GLU A 353 3.57 -10.71 0.83
N GLU A 354 3.85 -11.81 1.56
CA GLU A 354 4.70 -12.91 1.11
C GLU A 354 4.12 -13.54 -0.16
N THR A 355 2.85 -13.93 -0.15
CA THR A 355 2.15 -14.50 -1.32
C THR A 355 2.19 -13.56 -2.53
N SER A 356 1.88 -12.28 -2.31
CA SER A 356 1.87 -11.28 -3.37
C SER A 356 3.26 -11.04 -3.95
N PHE A 357 4.26 -10.92 -3.08
CA PHE A 357 5.62 -10.61 -3.51
C PHE A 357 6.34 -11.79 -4.15
N LEU A 358 6.07 -13.03 -3.75
CA LEU A 358 6.62 -14.21 -4.41
C LEU A 358 6.31 -14.26 -5.90
N ARG A 359 5.12 -13.80 -6.29
CA ARG A 359 4.72 -13.68 -7.70
C ARG A 359 5.52 -12.59 -8.43
N THR A 360 5.60 -11.40 -7.81
CA THR A 360 6.37 -10.25 -8.32
C THR A 360 7.86 -10.56 -8.42
N LEU A 361 8.41 -11.21 -7.39
CA LEU A 361 9.84 -11.54 -7.32
C LEU A 361 10.26 -12.48 -8.47
N LYS A 362 9.48 -13.51 -8.74
CA LYS A 362 9.77 -14.43 -9.86
C LYS A 362 9.85 -13.68 -11.18
N GLN A 363 8.82 -12.90 -11.51
CA GLN A 363 8.75 -12.15 -12.76
C GLN A 363 9.82 -11.05 -12.83
N GLY A 364 10.02 -10.31 -11.75
CA GLY A 364 11.01 -9.23 -11.69
C GLY A 364 12.45 -9.73 -11.83
N CYS A 365 12.80 -10.82 -11.14
CA CYS A 365 14.14 -11.44 -11.29
C CYS A 365 14.36 -12.00 -12.69
N GLU A 366 13.38 -12.63 -13.32
CA GLU A 366 13.49 -13.11 -14.70
C GLU A 366 13.80 -11.95 -15.66
N LEU A 367 13.04 -10.86 -15.59
CA LEU A 367 13.25 -9.67 -16.41
C LEU A 367 14.61 -8.99 -16.15
N LEU A 368 14.97 -8.82 -14.87
CA LEU A 368 16.25 -8.19 -14.51
C LEU A 368 17.46 -9.04 -14.98
N ASN A 369 17.37 -10.36 -14.83
CA ASN A 369 18.42 -11.26 -15.33
C ASN A 369 18.58 -11.18 -16.86
N GLU A 370 17.48 -11.06 -17.62
CA GLU A 370 17.53 -10.82 -19.06
C GLU A 370 18.27 -9.51 -19.39
N GLU A 371 18.02 -8.44 -18.65
CA GLU A 371 18.71 -7.16 -18.83
C GLU A 371 20.20 -7.25 -18.42
N ILE A 372 20.54 -7.95 -17.35
CA ILE A 372 21.93 -8.22 -16.93
C ILE A 372 22.68 -8.96 -18.04
N GLU A 373 22.09 -9.99 -18.65
CA GLU A 373 22.74 -10.72 -19.76
C GLU A 373 22.91 -9.85 -21.01
N LYS A 374 21.94 -8.96 -21.31
CA LYS A 374 22.08 -7.97 -22.40
C LYS A 374 23.22 -6.98 -22.12
N LEU A 375 23.34 -6.50 -20.87
CA LEU A 375 24.43 -5.61 -20.45
C LEU A 375 25.79 -6.29 -20.55
N LYS A 376 25.93 -7.54 -20.09
CA LYS A 376 27.14 -8.36 -20.25
C LYS A 376 27.53 -8.54 -21.72
N ALA A 377 26.56 -8.88 -22.57
CA ALA A 377 26.79 -9.04 -24.01
C ALA A 377 27.24 -7.74 -24.69
N ALA A 378 26.77 -6.59 -24.18
CA ALA A 378 27.14 -5.27 -24.66
C ALA A 378 28.41 -4.67 -24.01
N ASN A 379 29.04 -5.38 -23.08
CA ASN A 379 30.16 -4.90 -22.22
C ASN A 379 29.79 -3.60 -21.45
N LYS A 380 28.56 -3.49 -21.01
CA LYS A 380 28.06 -2.39 -20.16
C LYS A 380 27.91 -2.86 -18.73
N THR A 381 28.07 -1.94 -17.77
CA THR A 381 27.98 -2.22 -16.34
C THR A 381 26.90 -1.38 -15.64
N VAL A 382 26.17 -0.56 -16.39
CA VAL A 382 25.15 0.35 -15.83
C VAL A 382 23.79 0.03 -16.48
N LEU A 383 22.79 -0.32 -15.66
CA LEU A 383 21.39 -0.44 -16.09
C LEU A 383 20.80 0.96 -16.24
N ASP A 384 20.14 1.23 -17.35
CA ASP A 384 19.52 2.54 -17.58
C ASP A 384 18.34 2.78 -16.63
N GLY A 385 18.17 4.07 -16.23
CA GLY A 385 17.18 4.47 -15.24
C GLY A 385 15.73 4.25 -15.71
N ALA A 386 15.44 4.30 -17.02
CA ALA A 386 14.10 4.06 -17.55
C ALA A 386 13.69 2.58 -17.43
N THR A 387 14.62 1.65 -17.65
CA THR A 387 14.42 0.22 -17.44
C THR A 387 14.21 -0.09 -15.95
N ALA A 388 15.03 0.48 -15.06
CA ALA A 388 14.87 0.35 -13.62
C ALA A 388 13.51 0.93 -13.16
N PHE A 389 13.10 2.08 -13.68
CA PHE A 389 11.79 2.67 -13.41
C PHE A 389 10.64 1.77 -13.87
N LYS A 390 10.73 1.18 -15.07
CA LYS A 390 9.72 0.25 -15.57
C LYS A 390 9.59 -1.01 -14.69
N LEU A 391 10.69 -1.57 -14.20
CA LEU A 391 10.67 -2.67 -13.24
C LEU A 391 9.92 -2.27 -11.96
N ASN A 392 10.18 -1.06 -11.46
CA ASN A 392 9.55 -0.57 -10.23
C ASN A 392 8.07 -0.20 -10.41
N ASP A 393 7.73 0.60 -11.42
CA ASP A 393 6.39 1.16 -11.61
C ASP A 393 5.40 0.15 -12.21
N THR A 394 5.82 -0.55 -13.27
CA THR A 394 4.95 -1.46 -14.02
C THR A 394 4.87 -2.85 -13.39
N PHE A 395 6.00 -3.38 -12.96
CA PHE A 395 6.08 -4.74 -12.43
C PHE A 395 6.08 -4.80 -10.90
N GLY A 396 6.18 -3.66 -10.21
CA GLY A 396 6.19 -3.58 -8.75
C GLY A 396 7.45 -4.16 -8.11
N PHE A 397 8.55 -4.27 -8.88
CA PHE A 397 9.83 -4.79 -8.42
C PHE A 397 10.66 -3.64 -7.83
N PRO A 398 10.92 -3.60 -6.51
CA PRO A 398 11.55 -2.45 -5.86
C PRO A 398 12.90 -2.08 -6.46
N TRP A 399 13.14 -0.79 -6.66
CA TRP A 399 14.38 -0.30 -7.24
C TRP A 399 15.60 -0.60 -6.36
N GLU A 400 15.45 -0.57 -5.03
CA GLU A 400 16.52 -0.94 -4.09
C GLU A 400 16.92 -2.41 -4.27
N LEU A 401 15.95 -3.27 -4.56
CA LEU A 401 16.21 -4.68 -4.84
C LEU A 401 16.88 -4.87 -6.20
N THR A 402 16.53 -4.03 -7.17
CA THR A 402 17.22 -3.98 -8.48
C THR A 402 18.69 -3.60 -8.28
N GLU A 403 18.95 -2.56 -7.49
CA GLU A 403 20.31 -2.09 -7.18
C GLU A 403 21.14 -3.18 -6.47
N GLU A 404 20.60 -3.81 -5.44
CA GLU A 404 21.26 -4.90 -4.70
C GLU A 404 21.61 -6.10 -5.60
N ILE A 405 20.75 -6.49 -6.55
CA ILE A 405 21.02 -7.58 -7.49
C ILE A 405 22.09 -7.16 -8.53
N LEU A 406 22.07 -5.91 -8.98
CA LEU A 406 23.07 -5.38 -9.89
C LEU A 406 24.44 -5.32 -9.22
N GLU A 407 24.54 -4.88 -7.97
CA GLU A 407 25.78 -4.88 -7.19
C GLU A 407 26.37 -6.30 -7.04
N GLU A 408 25.54 -7.30 -6.76
CA GLU A 408 25.96 -8.71 -6.73
C GLU A 408 26.51 -9.20 -8.08
N ALA A 409 25.99 -8.64 -9.17
CA ALA A 409 26.48 -8.92 -10.53
C ALA A 409 27.69 -8.07 -10.94
N GLY A 410 28.19 -7.19 -10.06
CA GLY A 410 29.28 -6.25 -10.34
C GLY A 410 28.86 -5.08 -11.24
N MET A 411 27.59 -4.71 -11.19
CA MET A 411 26.97 -3.65 -11.99
C MET A 411 26.35 -2.57 -11.12
N THR A 412 25.91 -1.47 -11.73
CA THR A 412 25.24 -0.36 -11.06
C THR A 412 23.98 0.06 -11.83
N MET A 413 23.15 0.91 -11.22
CA MET A 413 21.95 1.48 -11.80
C MET A 413 22.16 2.99 -12.05
N ASP A 414 21.62 3.51 -13.16
CA ASP A 414 21.47 4.95 -13.41
C ASP A 414 20.35 5.50 -12.49
N LYS A 415 20.75 5.88 -11.26
CA LYS A 415 19.84 6.41 -10.25
C LYS A 415 19.25 7.77 -10.65
N GLU A 416 20.04 8.63 -11.29
CA GLU A 416 19.58 9.95 -11.75
C GLU A 416 18.49 9.83 -12.81
N GLY A 417 18.68 8.94 -13.79
CA GLY A 417 17.67 8.63 -14.82
C GLY A 417 16.40 8.01 -14.22
N PHE A 418 16.52 7.16 -13.20
CA PHE A 418 15.37 6.60 -12.47
C PHE A 418 14.59 7.71 -11.75
N ASP A 419 15.27 8.57 -11.01
CA ASP A 419 14.62 9.65 -10.24
C ASP A 419 13.95 10.67 -11.16
N ALA A 420 14.57 10.97 -12.33
CA ALA A 420 13.97 11.81 -13.35
C ALA A 420 12.68 11.20 -13.92
N ALA A 421 12.66 9.89 -14.22
CA ALA A 421 11.47 9.20 -14.69
C ALA A 421 10.34 9.19 -13.64
N LEU A 422 10.69 8.99 -12.37
CA LEU A 422 9.76 9.03 -11.25
C LEU A 422 9.12 10.42 -11.07
N GLU A 423 9.92 11.50 -11.23
CA GLU A 423 9.41 12.87 -11.11
C GLU A 423 8.48 13.25 -12.27
N VAL A 424 8.76 12.78 -13.49
CA VAL A 424 7.87 12.94 -14.65
C VAL A 424 6.51 12.29 -14.37
N GLN A 425 6.49 11.07 -13.84
CA GLN A 425 5.24 10.39 -13.48
C GLN A 425 4.47 11.14 -12.40
N ARG A 426 5.17 11.60 -11.33
CA ARG A 426 4.56 12.39 -10.25
C ARG A 426 3.96 13.70 -10.77
N LYS A 427 4.64 14.35 -11.71
CA LYS A 427 4.15 15.57 -12.36
C LYS A 427 2.90 15.30 -13.18
N MET A 428 2.89 14.24 -14.00
CA MET A 428 1.71 13.83 -14.76
C MET A 428 0.51 13.52 -13.86
N ALA A 429 0.74 12.83 -12.72
CA ALA A 429 -0.31 12.53 -11.75
C ALA A 429 -0.87 13.79 -11.07
N ARG A 430 -0.02 14.80 -10.77
CA ARG A 430 -0.43 16.10 -10.24
C ARG A 430 -1.20 16.91 -11.28
N GLU A 431 -0.74 16.94 -12.52
CA GLU A 431 -1.41 17.64 -13.61
C GLU A 431 -2.78 17.05 -13.92
N ALA A 432 -2.90 15.72 -13.99
CA ALA A 432 -4.17 15.03 -14.18
C ALA A 432 -5.19 15.28 -13.04
N ARG A 433 -4.72 15.58 -11.81
CA ARG A 433 -5.55 16.00 -10.69
C ARG A 433 -5.98 17.48 -10.84
N ASN A 434 -5.04 18.36 -11.17
CA ASN A 434 -5.29 19.79 -11.34
C ASN A 434 -6.20 20.10 -12.52
N ASP A 435 -6.14 19.33 -13.60
CA ASP A 435 -7.04 19.48 -14.76
C ASP A 435 -8.50 19.13 -14.42
N LYS A 436 -8.72 18.31 -13.40
CA LYS A 436 -10.07 17.96 -12.92
C LYS A 436 -10.66 18.97 -11.92
N GLU A 437 -9.82 19.66 -11.15
CA GLU A 437 -10.25 20.52 -10.03
C GLU A 437 -10.05 22.02 -10.30
N GLY A 438 -9.36 22.43 -11.39
CA GLY A 438 -8.95 23.80 -11.65
C GLY A 438 -7.85 24.28 -10.68
N ARG A 439 -7.22 25.41 -10.99
CA ARG A 439 -6.25 26.02 -10.06
C ARG A 439 -7.02 26.72 -8.93
N PRO A 440 -6.72 26.41 -7.64
CA PRO A 440 -7.40 27.06 -6.52
C PRO A 440 -7.04 28.57 -6.51
N VAL A 441 -8.06 29.41 -6.47
CA VAL A 441 -7.87 30.86 -6.26
C VAL A 441 -7.53 31.10 -4.79
N VAL A 442 -6.45 31.85 -4.54
CA VAL A 442 -6.05 32.25 -3.18
C VAL A 442 -6.62 33.67 -2.95
N TYR A 443 -7.77 33.73 -2.30
CA TYR A 443 -8.42 35.01 -1.99
C TYR A 443 -7.67 35.78 -0.90
N ASN A 444 -7.49 37.08 -1.08
CA ASN A 444 -6.79 37.96 -0.15
C ASN A 444 -7.72 38.49 0.93
N THR A 445 -7.64 37.96 2.13
CA THR A 445 -8.45 38.35 3.30
C THR A 445 -7.86 39.53 4.12
N SER A 446 -6.79 40.15 3.64
CA SER A 446 -6.21 41.35 4.31
C SER A 446 -7.28 42.44 4.52
N GLY A 447 -7.30 43.04 5.71
CA GLY A 447 -8.30 44.04 6.09
C GLY A 447 -9.58 43.49 6.70
N ILE A 448 -9.72 42.16 6.84
CA ILE A 448 -10.79 41.51 7.61
C ILE A 448 -10.21 40.99 8.92
N ASN A 449 -10.89 41.21 10.03
CA ASN A 449 -10.57 40.51 11.28
C ASN A 449 -11.27 39.15 11.29
N VAL A 450 -10.56 38.11 10.80
CA VAL A 450 -11.11 36.76 10.66
C VAL A 450 -11.59 36.18 12.00
N ALA A 451 -11.01 36.64 13.13
CA ALA A 451 -11.44 36.19 14.46
C ALA A 451 -12.84 36.68 14.87
N GLU A 452 -13.35 37.70 14.20
CA GLU A 452 -14.70 38.24 14.42
C GLU A 452 -15.77 37.56 13.54
N LEU A 453 -15.35 36.82 12.47
CA LEU A 453 -16.27 36.10 11.60
C LEU A 453 -16.85 34.89 12.36
N LYS A 454 -18.15 34.67 12.21
CA LYS A 454 -18.87 33.61 12.90
C LYS A 454 -19.47 32.60 11.90
N VAL A 455 -19.45 31.33 12.29
CA VAL A 455 -20.25 30.29 11.65
C VAL A 455 -21.38 29.94 12.63
N ASP A 456 -22.61 30.28 12.25
CA ASP A 456 -23.81 29.97 13.02
C ASP A 456 -24.87 29.40 12.07
N GLU A 457 -25.06 28.08 12.11
CA GLU A 457 -26.01 27.39 11.23
C GLU A 457 -27.47 27.82 11.44
N ALA A 458 -27.79 28.53 12.54
CA ALA A 458 -29.10 29.10 12.81
C ALA A 458 -29.25 30.54 12.31
N ALA A 459 -28.14 31.17 11.82
CA ALA A 459 -28.22 32.55 11.35
C ALA A 459 -29.11 32.67 10.12
N THR A 460 -29.98 33.67 10.14
CA THR A 460 -30.87 34.00 9.03
C THR A 460 -30.49 35.29 8.34
N GLU A 461 -29.72 36.16 9.00
CA GLU A 461 -29.31 37.47 8.55
C GLU A 461 -27.80 37.66 8.72
N ALA A 462 -27.19 38.38 7.82
CA ALA A 462 -25.77 38.72 7.84
C ALA A 462 -25.48 40.00 7.06
N LYS A 463 -24.20 40.40 7.05
CA LYS A 463 -23.70 41.51 6.25
C LYS A 463 -22.55 41.02 5.36
N ILE A 464 -22.54 41.39 4.09
CA ILE A 464 -21.40 41.11 3.19
C ILE A 464 -20.23 42.00 3.63
N VAL A 465 -19.13 41.33 4.03
CA VAL A 465 -17.89 42.01 4.49
C VAL A 465 -16.93 42.20 3.32
N LYS A 466 -16.88 41.22 2.40
CA LYS A 466 -15.96 41.26 1.27
C LYS A 466 -16.48 40.43 0.11
N MET A 467 -16.17 40.84 -1.10
CA MET A 467 -16.59 40.16 -2.31
C MET A 467 -15.45 40.15 -3.35
N TYR A 468 -15.38 39.07 -4.14
CA TYR A 468 -14.42 38.86 -5.22
C TYR A 468 -15.12 38.29 -6.45
N PRO A 469 -14.57 38.44 -7.66
CA PRO A 469 -14.93 37.55 -8.75
C PRO A 469 -14.56 36.10 -8.41
N ALA A 470 -15.34 35.10 -8.79
CA ALA A 470 -15.13 33.70 -8.42
C ALA A 470 -13.76 33.14 -8.87
N HIS A 471 -13.16 33.76 -9.90
CA HIS A 471 -11.89 33.31 -10.48
C HIS A 471 -10.73 34.29 -10.32
N ASP A 472 -10.90 35.36 -9.50
CA ASP A 472 -9.89 36.37 -9.24
C ASP A 472 -9.79 36.69 -7.74
N ALA A 473 -8.57 36.97 -7.28
CA ALA A 473 -8.26 37.31 -5.89
C ALA A 473 -8.40 38.80 -5.56
N GLN A 474 -8.71 39.65 -6.54
CA GLN A 474 -8.88 41.10 -6.35
C GLN A 474 -10.31 41.40 -5.88
N PRO A 475 -10.49 42.08 -4.73
CA PRO A 475 -11.82 42.39 -4.22
C PRO A 475 -12.57 43.38 -5.15
N ILE A 476 -13.90 43.22 -5.17
CA ILE A 476 -14.84 44.11 -5.87
C ILE A 476 -15.89 44.65 -4.90
N GLU A 477 -16.42 45.86 -5.18
CA GLU A 477 -17.42 46.50 -4.33
C GLU A 477 -18.85 46.13 -4.64
N ASN A 478 -19.16 45.76 -5.91
CA ASN A 478 -20.47 45.33 -6.35
C ASN A 478 -20.39 44.35 -7.52
N ALA A 479 -21.45 43.59 -7.70
CA ALA A 479 -21.61 42.65 -8.83
C ALA A 479 -23.05 42.65 -9.31
N ALA A 480 -23.24 42.57 -10.61
CA ALA A 480 -24.52 42.53 -11.26
C ALA A 480 -24.93 41.13 -11.71
N ASP A 481 -26.16 40.97 -12.13
CA ASP A 481 -26.72 39.75 -12.69
C ASP A 481 -25.79 39.09 -13.72
N GLY A 482 -25.64 37.77 -13.65
CA GLY A 482 -24.73 36.92 -14.46
C GLY A 482 -23.28 36.93 -14.02
N THR A 483 -22.89 37.62 -12.94
CA THR A 483 -21.51 37.67 -12.44
C THR A 483 -21.26 36.54 -11.47
N ASP A 484 -20.19 35.77 -11.71
CA ASP A 484 -19.72 34.78 -10.75
C ASP A 484 -18.89 35.43 -9.64
N VAL A 485 -19.32 35.23 -8.39
CA VAL A 485 -18.77 35.90 -7.22
C VAL A 485 -18.39 34.96 -6.11
N ALA A 486 -17.46 35.39 -5.26
CA ALA A 486 -17.11 34.75 -4.02
C ALA A 486 -17.28 35.77 -2.87
N VAL A 487 -18.12 35.48 -1.87
CA VAL A 487 -18.48 36.42 -0.82
C VAL A 487 -18.11 35.89 0.59
N ILE A 488 -17.70 36.82 1.44
CA ILE A 488 -17.47 36.60 2.86
C ILE A 488 -18.44 37.47 3.64
N CYS A 489 -19.18 36.88 4.56
CA CYS A 489 -20.10 37.56 5.46
C CYS A 489 -19.56 37.59 6.90
N ASP A 490 -20.03 38.53 7.72
CA ASP A 490 -19.68 38.63 9.16
C ASP A 490 -20.17 37.41 9.97
N VAL A 491 -21.31 36.84 9.57
CA VAL A 491 -21.79 35.52 10.02
C VAL A 491 -22.23 34.71 8.80
N THR A 492 -22.15 33.40 8.87
CA THR A 492 -22.65 32.50 7.83
C THR A 492 -23.35 31.28 8.40
N ALA A 493 -24.51 30.94 7.78
CA ALA A 493 -25.25 29.70 8.07
C ALA A 493 -24.77 28.51 7.23
N PHE A 494 -23.90 28.74 6.22
CA PHE A 494 -23.42 27.72 5.31
C PHE A 494 -22.24 26.97 5.92
N HIS A 495 -22.36 25.65 6.00
CA HIS A 495 -21.26 24.78 6.39
C HIS A 495 -20.22 24.70 5.27
N ALA A 496 -18.97 24.97 5.59
CA ALA A 496 -17.86 24.91 4.62
C ALA A 496 -17.40 23.46 4.39
N GLU A 497 -16.90 23.20 3.19
CA GLU A 497 -16.25 21.92 2.83
C GLU A 497 -15.10 21.61 3.80
N GLY A 498 -15.08 20.38 4.32
CA GLY A 498 -14.06 19.93 5.24
C GLY A 498 -14.22 18.47 5.66
N GLY A 499 -13.11 17.77 6.00
CA GLY A 499 -13.15 16.37 6.42
C GLY A 499 -13.76 15.39 5.41
N GLY A 500 -13.77 15.78 4.11
CA GLY A 500 -14.41 15.01 3.05
C GLY A 500 -15.90 15.29 2.84
N GLN A 501 -16.52 16.12 3.71
CA GLN A 501 -17.91 16.59 3.52
C GLN A 501 -17.93 17.75 2.53
N LEU A 502 -18.85 17.71 1.57
CA LEU A 502 -19.14 18.85 0.67
C LEU A 502 -19.78 20.01 1.43
N GLY A 503 -19.44 21.23 1.02
CA GLY A 503 -20.02 22.44 1.56
C GLY A 503 -21.50 22.61 1.23
N ASP A 504 -22.20 23.41 2.04
CA ASP A 504 -23.62 23.76 1.81
C ASP A 504 -23.76 24.63 0.56
N ILE A 505 -24.95 24.55 -0.06
CA ILE A 505 -25.41 25.42 -1.14
C ILE A 505 -26.73 26.09 -0.78
N GLY A 506 -27.13 27.08 -1.53
CA GLY A 506 -28.40 27.76 -1.28
C GLY A 506 -28.43 29.14 -1.92
N THR A 507 -29.12 30.12 -1.31
CA THR A 507 -29.20 31.48 -1.80
C THR A 507 -28.86 32.49 -0.73
N ILE A 508 -28.24 33.60 -1.17
CA ILE A 508 -28.02 34.80 -0.37
C ILE A 508 -28.85 35.91 -1.03
N THR A 509 -29.80 36.46 -0.32
CA THR A 509 -30.70 37.51 -0.81
C THR A 509 -30.31 38.83 -0.19
N ALA A 510 -29.87 39.78 -1.04
CA ALA A 510 -29.61 41.18 -0.72
C ALA A 510 -30.85 42.05 -1.05
N PRO A 511 -30.91 43.32 -0.60
CA PRO A 511 -32.05 44.19 -0.91
C PRO A 511 -32.28 44.42 -2.40
N THR A 512 -31.26 44.35 -3.23
CA THR A 512 -31.29 44.62 -4.68
C THR A 512 -30.87 43.46 -5.55
N GLY A 513 -30.56 42.29 -5.00
CA GLY A 513 -30.11 41.16 -5.80
C GLY A 513 -30.05 39.83 -5.05
N VAL A 514 -29.83 38.75 -5.80
CA VAL A 514 -29.77 37.39 -5.27
C VAL A 514 -28.51 36.69 -5.77
N ILE A 515 -27.80 36.01 -4.88
CA ILE A 515 -26.65 35.13 -5.22
C ILE A 515 -27.09 33.67 -5.02
N ALA A 516 -26.99 32.85 -6.05
CA ALA A 516 -27.08 31.40 -5.93
C ALA A 516 -25.71 30.86 -5.53
N VAL A 517 -25.60 30.33 -4.31
CA VAL A 517 -24.34 29.75 -3.77
C VAL A 517 -24.25 28.30 -4.23
N ASN A 518 -23.17 27.96 -4.93
CA ASN A 518 -22.90 26.63 -5.47
C ASN A 518 -21.81 25.88 -4.69
N VAL A 519 -20.91 26.61 -3.99
CA VAL A 519 -19.78 26.06 -3.26
C VAL A 519 -19.51 26.89 -2.01
N THR A 520 -19.30 26.23 -0.88
CA THR A 520 -18.86 26.90 0.38
C THR A 520 -17.55 26.26 0.83
N LYS A 521 -16.48 27.07 0.96
CA LYS A 521 -15.13 26.63 1.32
C LYS A 521 -14.60 27.35 2.55
N LYS A 522 -13.66 26.72 3.24
CA LYS A 522 -12.88 27.34 4.31
C LYS A 522 -11.52 27.74 3.77
N LEU A 523 -11.14 28.99 3.99
CA LEU A 523 -9.82 29.52 3.60
C LEU A 523 -8.75 29.10 4.64
N PRO A 524 -7.45 29.15 4.29
CA PRO A 524 -6.36 28.75 5.19
C PRO A 524 -6.30 29.54 6.51
N ASP A 525 -6.78 30.78 6.52
CA ASP A 525 -6.87 31.65 7.71
C ASP A 525 -8.10 31.39 8.57
N GLY A 526 -9.01 30.51 8.11
CA GLY A 526 -10.22 30.11 8.81
C GLY A 526 -11.50 30.80 8.35
N ALA A 527 -11.44 31.82 7.50
CA ALA A 527 -12.63 32.48 6.95
C ALA A 527 -13.44 31.52 6.07
N VAL A 528 -14.76 31.65 6.10
CA VAL A 528 -15.66 30.89 5.22
C VAL A 528 -16.05 31.78 4.03
N ILE A 529 -15.86 31.24 2.82
CA ILE A 529 -16.19 31.92 1.55
C ILE A 529 -17.28 31.13 0.82
N MET A 530 -18.30 31.83 0.35
CA MET A 530 -19.42 31.28 -0.42
C MET A 530 -19.27 31.71 -1.86
N ILE A 531 -19.17 30.74 -2.77
CA ILE A 531 -18.93 30.96 -4.20
C ILE A 531 -20.18 30.61 -4.98
N GLY A 532 -20.60 31.49 -5.89
CA GLY A 532 -21.79 31.31 -6.68
C GLY A 532 -21.96 32.37 -7.73
N SER A 533 -23.17 32.53 -8.27
CA SER A 533 -23.47 33.50 -9.34
C SER A 533 -24.59 34.44 -8.88
N VAL A 534 -24.49 35.72 -9.22
CA VAL A 534 -25.60 36.66 -9.07
C VAL A 534 -26.66 36.28 -10.12
N THR A 535 -27.85 35.93 -9.64
CA THR A 535 -28.94 35.44 -10.50
C THR A 535 -30.02 36.48 -10.73
N GLU A 536 -30.05 37.54 -9.92
CA GLU A 536 -30.98 38.63 -10.03
C GLU A 536 -30.35 39.93 -9.50
N GLY A 537 -30.51 41.05 -10.21
CA GLY A 537 -30.22 42.37 -9.76
C GLY A 537 -28.74 42.68 -9.49
N THR A 538 -28.45 43.36 -8.40
CA THR A 538 -27.08 43.81 -8.04
C THR A 538 -26.85 43.60 -6.54
N VAL A 539 -25.66 43.13 -6.18
CA VAL A 539 -25.24 42.91 -4.80
C VAL A 539 -23.97 43.72 -4.51
N ALA A 540 -23.86 44.31 -3.34
CA ALA A 540 -22.75 45.16 -2.96
C ALA A 540 -22.14 44.75 -1.59
N VAL A 541 -20.86 45.08 -1.38
CA VAL A 541 -20.21 45.01 -0.09
C VAL A 541 -20.93 45.94 0.88
N GLY A 542 -21.26 45.46 2.06
CA GLY A 542 -22.00 46.22 3.06
C GLY A 542 -23.51 45.93 3.07
N ASP A 543 -24.03 45.22 2.06
CA ASP A 543 -25.45 44.82 2.04
C ASP A 543 -25.80 43.92 3.23
N ALA A 544 -26.96 44.22 3.84
CA ALA A 544 -27.61 43.27 4.75
C ALA A 544 -28.30 42.20 3.94
N VAL A 545 -27.98 40.94 4.21
CA VAL A 545 -28.45 39.79 3.43
C VAL A 545 -29.15 38.76 4.30
N THR A 546 -30.01 37.96 3.67
CA THR A 546 -30.67 36.81 4.30
C THR A 546 -30.20 35.52 3.61
N PHE A 547 -30.14 34.42 4.39
CA PHE A 547 -29.69 33.10 3.93
C PHE A 547 -30.86 32.15 3.76
N ALA A 548 -30.85 31.39 2.67
CA ALA A 548 -31.68 30.22 2.50
C ALA A 548 -30.83 29.02 2.06
N VAL A 549 -30.32 28.27 3.04
CA VAL A 549 -29.55 27.04 2.81
C VAL A 549 -30.47 25.96 2.26
N ASP A 550 -30.02 25.17 1.28
CA ASP A 550 -30.73 23.99 0.79
C ASP A 550 -30.81 22.91 1.87
N LYS A 551 -31.89 22.97 2.65
CA LYS A 551 -32.12 22.07 3.80
C LYS A 551 -32.27 20.59 3.38
N ALA A 552 -32.79 20.32 2.19
CA ALA A 552 -32.98 18.95 1.70
C ALA A 552 -31.63 18.32 1.40
N ARG A 553 -30.79 19.03 0.64
CA ARG A 553 -29.42 18.59 0.32
C ARG A 553 -28.54 18.48 1.59
N LYS A 554 -28.63 19.46 2.51
CA LYS A 554 -27.92 19.42 3.80
C LYS A 554 -28.32 18.19 4.62
N MET A 555 -29.60 17.84 4.62
CA MET A 555 -30.10 16.66 5.34
C MET A 555 -29.55 15.36 4.70
N ASP A 556 -29.48 15.26 3.37
CA ASP A 556 -28.92 14.08 2.71
C ASP A 556 -27.41 13.94 2.98
N ILE A 557 -26.67 15.06 3.01
CA ILE A 557 -25.27 15.08 3.47
C ILE A 557 -25.17 14.61 4.93
N ALA A 558 -26.02 15.12 5.84
CA ALA A 558 -26.00 14.73 7.25
C ALA A 558 -26.32 13.23 7.46
N ARG A 559 -27.23 12.65 6.64
CA ARG A 559 -27.52 11.21 6.61
C ARG A 559 -26.28 10.41 6.23
N ASN A 560 -25.65 10.77 5.11
CA ASN A 560 -24.45 10.12 4.61
C ASN A 560 -23.28 10.27 5.59
N HIS A 561 -23.13 11.44 6.24
CA HIS A 561 -22.04 11.66 7.19
C HIS A 561 -22.20 10.83 8.47
N THR A 562 -23.41 10.82 9.04
CA THR A 562 -23.67 9.99 10.23
C THR A 562 -23.52 8.50 9.90
N ALA A 563 -23.97 8.06 8.71
CA ALA A 563 -23.77 6.70 8.24
C ALA A 563 -22.31 6.33 8.07
N THR A 564 -21.44 7.30 7.72
CA THR A 564 -19.98 7.07 7.63
C THR A 564 -19.39 6.68 8.99
N HIS A 565 -19.80 7.34 10.07
CA HIS A 565 -19.39 6.98 11.44
C HIS A 565 -19.88 5.59 11.84
N LEU A 566 -21.15 5.26 11.52
CA LEU A 566 -21.68 3.92 11.77
C LEU A 566 -20.93 2.85 10.96
N LEU A 567 -20.64 3.14 9.68
CA LEU A 567 -19.86 2.27 8.80
C LEU A 567 -18.46 2.01 9.36
N HIS A 568 -17.76 3.05 9.80
CA HIS A 568 -16.42 2.93 10.40
C HIS A 568 -16.43 2.02 11.63
N ALA A 569 -17.37 2.24 12.55
CA ALA A 569 -17.53 1.41 13.75
C ALA A 569 -17.87 -0.06 13.40
N ALA A 570 -18.78 -0.27 12.45
CA ALA A 570 -19.16 -1.62 11.99
C ALA A 570 -17.99 -2.35 11.31
N LEU A 571 -17.21 -1.65 10.48
CA LEU A 571 -16.00 -2.20 9.87
C LEU A 571 -14.96 -2.62 10.92
N LYS A 572 -14.76 -1.80 11.97
CA LYS A 572 -13.89 -2.18 13.10
C LYS A 572 -14.38 -3.43 13.83
N GLN A 573 -15.69 -3.57 14.01
CA GLN A 573 -16.26 -4.76 14.67
C GLN A 573 -16.09 -6.03 13.84
N VAL A 574 -16.24 -5.95 12.50
CA VAL A 574 -16.22 -7.12 11.62
C VAL A 574 -14.80 -7.47 11.18
N LEU A 575 -13.97 -6.47 10.84
CA LEU A 575 -12.64 -6.67 10.26
C LEU A 575 -11.51 -6.51 11.28
N GLY A 576 -11.77 -5.84 12.41
CA GLY A 576 -10.80 -5.64 13.48
C GLY A 576 -10.36 -4.18 13.68
N ALA A 577 -9.70 -3.93 14.82
CA ALA A 577 -9.32 -2.60 15.30
C ALA A 577 -8.30 -1.86 14.40
N HIS A 578 -7.65 -2.55 13.44
CA HIS A 578 -6.72 -1.96 12.48
C HIS A 578 -7.40 -1.10 11.42
N VAL A 579 -8.73 -1.18 11.27
CA VAL A 579 -9.50 -0.36 10.35
C VAL A 579 -9.47 1.09 10.80
N ASN A 580 -8.77 1.93 10.05
CA ASN A 580 -8.71 3.37 10.26
C ASN A 580 -9.06 4.11 8.96
N GLN A 581 -9.64 5.28 9.08
CA GLN A 581 -9.94 6.12 7.93
C GLN A 581 -8.65 6.54 7.22
N ALA A 582 -8.59 6.30 5.91
CA ALA A 582 -7.53 6.77 5.01
C ALA A 582 -8.01 7.92 4.11
N GLY A 583 -9.32 8.03 3.91
CA GLY A 583 -9.97 9.09 3.17
C GLY A 583 -11.48 9.01 3.30
N SER A 584 -12.16 10.11 3.04
CA SER A 584 -13.62 10.20 3.08
C SER A 584 -14.14 11.13 1.99
N TYR A 585 -15.35 10.87 1.51
CA TYR A 585 -16.17 11.79 0.73
C TYR A 585 -17.62 11.63 1.17
N VAL A 586 -18.25 12.73 1.49
CA VAL A 586 -19.63 12.79 1.94
C VAL A 586 -20.38 13.83 1.13
N GLY A 587 -21.17 13.37 0.17
CA GLY A 587 -22.05 14.17 -0.66
C GLY A 587 -23.54 13.91 -0.36
N PRO A 588 -24.45 14.60 -1.06
CA PRO A 588 -25.89 14.34 -0.95
C PRO A 588 -26.29 13.02 -1.62
N ASP A 589 -25.56 12.60 -2.65
CA ASP A 589 -25.81 11.44 -3.50
C ASP A 589 -25.27 10.14 -2.90
N ARG A 590 -24.11 10.19 -2.26
CA ARG A 590 -23.42 9.03 -1.69
C ARG A 590 -22.40 9.42 -0.64
N LEU A 591 -21.93 8.43 0.10
CA LEU A 591 -20.70 8.47 0.87
C LEU A 591 -19.65 7.55 0.23
N ARG A 592 -18.38 7.90 0.41
CA ARG A 592 -17.22 7.05 0.09
C ARG A 592 -16.31 7.02 1.31
N PHE A 593 -15.93 5.84 1.72
CA PHE A 593 -15.06 5.63 2.86
C PHE A 593 -13.86 4.78 2.45
N ASP A 594 -12.67 5.39 2.49
CA ASP A 594 -11.40 4.73 2.25
C ASP A 594 -10.78 4.36 3.59
N PHE A 595 -10.41 3.11 3.77
CA PHE A 595 -9.93 2.61 5.06
C PHE A 595 -8.76 1.63 4.92
N SER A 596 -7.92 1.58 5.96
CA SER A 596 -6.81 0.64 6.03
C SER A 596 -7.30 -0.79 6.20
N HIS A 597 -7.08 -1.62 5.18
CA HIS A 597 -7.32 -3.07 5.23
C HIS A 597 -6.51 -3.76 4.15
N PHE A 598 -6.01 -4.93 4.47
CA PHE A 598 -5.00 -5.63 3.67
C PHE A 598 -5.59 -6.56 2.61
N SER A 599 -6.87 -6.96 2.71
CA SER A 599 -7.54 -7.89 1.78
C SER A 599 -8.84 -7.30 1.22
N GLN A 600 -9.35 -7.92 0.17
CA GLN A 600 -10.70 -7.67 -0.28
C GLN A 600 -11.69 -8.06 0.81
N VAL A 601 -12.67 -7.21 1.08
CA VAL A 601 -13.76 -7.52 2.01
C VAL A 601 -14.70 -8.49 1.33
N THR A 602 -14.97 -9.60 1.97
CA THR A 602 -15.83 -10.64 1.41
C THR A 602 -17.31 -10.20 1.37
N ALA A 603 -18.09 -10.81 0.49
CA ALA A 603 -19.53 -10.54 0.40
C ALA A 603 -20.26 -10.82 1.74
N GLU A 604 -19.81 -11.81 2.50
CA GLU A 604 -20.35 -12.13 3.81
C GLU A 604 -20.02 -11.06 4.85
N GLU A 605 -18.80 -10.56 4.86
CA GLU A 605 -18.36 -9.46 5.74
C GLU A 605 -19.08 -8.16 5.39
N LEU A 606 -19.21 -7.82 4.10
CA LEU A 606 -19.98 -6.66 3.65
C LEU A 606 -21.44 -6.74 4.09
N LYS A 607 -22.05 -7.93 3.96
CA LYS A 607 -23.42 -8.15 4.43
C LYS A 607 -23.55 -7.97 5.95
N LYS A 608 -22.58 -8.46 6.73
CA LYS A 608 -22.55 -8.26 8.19
C LYS A 608 -22.45 -6.78 8.54
N VAL A 609 -21.50 -6.05 7.90
CA VAL A 609 -21.32 -4.60 8.09
C VAL A 609 -22.60 -3.84 7.78
N GLU A 610 -23.21 -4.10 6.62
CA GLU A 610 -24.47 -3.48 6.21
C GLU A 610 -25.61 -3.78 7.20
N THR A 611 -25.70 -5.01 7.69
CA THR A 611 -26.68 -5.40 8.71
C THR A 611 -26.47 -4.62 10.00
N ILE A 612 -25.24 -4.59 10.53
CA ILE A 612 -24.92 -3.86 11.77
C ILE A 612 -25.27 -2.38 11.65
N VAL A 613 -24.92 -1.73 10.53
CA VAL A 613 -25.25 -0.31 10.32
C VAL A 613 -26.78 -0.10 10.33
N ASN A 614 -27.52 -0.91 9.58
CA ASN A 614 -28.98 -0.81 9.52
C ASN A 614 -29.65 -1.12 10.87
N GLU A 615 -29.11 -2.01 11.70
CA GLU A 615 -29.58 -2.23 13.08
C GLU A 615 -29.44 -0.97 13.94
N GLN A 616 -28.33 -0.23 13.81
CA GLN A 616 -28.15 1.05 14.51
C GLN A 616 -29.11 2.12 13.98
N VAL A 617 -29.39 2.13 12.68
CA VAL A 617 -30.38 3.02 12.08
C VAL A 617 -31.80 2.71 12.64
N LEU A 618 -32.19 1.45 12.62
CA LEU A 618 -33.51 1.00 13.11
C LEU A 618 -33.67 1.19 14.62
N ALA A 619 -32.58 1.14 15.38
CA ALA A 619 -32.62 1.37 16.83
C ALA A 619 -33.00 2.81 17.21
N GLY A 620 -32.89 3.77 16.27
CA GLY A 620 -33.30 5.15 16.50
C GLY A 620 -32.56 5.84 17.65
N LYS A 621 -31.25 5.63 17.75
CA LYS A 621 -30.39 6.21 18.80
C LYS A 621 -30.21 7.71 18.62
N ALA A 622 -30.14 8.47 19.72
CA ALA A 622 -29.79 9.88 19.70
C ALA A 622 -28.35 10.05 19.22
N VAL A 623 -28.09 11.06 18.39
CA VAL A 623 -26.74 11.47 17.99
C VAL A 623 -26.40 12.70 18.82
N ASN A 624 -25.49 12.50 19.77
CA ASN A 624 -25.08 13.56 20.71
C ASN A 624 -23.85 14.28 20.17
N ILE A 625 -23.88 15.60 20.24
CA ILE A 625 -22.78 16.46 19.82
C ILE A 625 -22.36 17.29 21.01
N GLU A 626 -21.08 17.19 21.41
CA GLU A 626 -20.51 17.91 22.56
C GLU A 626 -19.19 18.57 22.17
N GLU A 627 -18.93 19.75 22.70
CA GLU A 627 -17.61 20.36 22.66
C GLU A 627 -16.87 20.08 23.97
N LEU A 628 -15.72 19.43 23.87
CA LEU A 628 -14.95 18.97 25.02
C LEU A 628 -13.48 19.39 24.90
N PRO A 629 -12.76 19.60 26.01
CA PRO A 629 -11.32 19.63 25.99
C PRO A 629 -10.77 18.32 25.41
N ILE A 630 -9.76 18.41 24.53
CA ILE A 630 -9.23 17.26 23.78
C ILE A 630 -8.80 16.11 24.70
N GLU A 631 -8.21 16.43 25.86
CA GLU A 631 -7.78 15.41 26.84
C GLU A 631 -8.96 14.69 27.52
N GLU A 632 -10.08 15.38 27.71
CA GLU A 632 -11.30 14.78 28.25
C GLU A 632 -11.96 13.87 27.20
N ALA A 633 -12.02 14.32 25.97
CA ALA A 633 -12.56 13.54 24.85
C ALA A 633 -11.76 12.25 24.61
N LYS A 634 -10.42 12.31 24.67
CA LYS A 634 -9.55 11.12 24.59
C LYS A 634 -9.79 10.16 25.75
N LYS A 635 -9.96 10.65 26.99
CA LYS A 635 -10.28 9.82 28.17
C LYS A 635 -11.63 9.12 28.07
N LYS A 636 -12.60 9.74 27.40
CA LYS A 636 -13.91 9.11 27.10
C LYS A 636 -13.80 8.05 25.99
N GLY A 637 -12.65 7.89 25.32
CA GLY A 637 -12.43 6.91 24.27
C GLY A 637 -12.81 7.40 22.86
N ALA A 638 -12.94 8.70 22.65
CA ALA A 638 -13.25 9.26 21.33
C ALA A 638 -12.10 9.05 20.35
N THR A 639 -12.44 8.53 19.17
CA THR A 639 -11.46 8.29 18.08
C THR A 639 -11.14 9.59 17.35
N ALA A 640 -9.85 9.94 17.28
CA ALA A 640 -9.33 11.04 16.49
C ALA A 640 -8.89 10.53 15.11
N LEU A 641 -9.07 11.31 14.06
CA LEU A 641 -8.52 10.99 12.72
C LEU A 641 -7.01 11.18 12.73
N PHE A 642 -6.31 10.25 12.10
CA PHE A 642 -4.85 10.28 12.02
C PHE A 642 -4.39 11.43 11.11
N GLY A 643 -3.48 12.29 11.62
CA GLY A 643 -2.83 13.36 10.83
C GLY A 643 -3.56 14.70 10.83
N GLU A 644 -4.72 14.84 11.46
CA GLU A 644 -5.38 16.13 11.63
C GLU A 644 -4.87 16.87 12.87
N LYS A 645 -4.72 18.20 12.75
CA LYS A 645 -4.35 19.07 13.87
C LYS A 645 -5.64 19.57 14.55
N TYR A 646 -5.85 19.16 15.78
CA TYR A 646 -6.99 19.58 16.57
C TYR A 646 -6.61 20.74 17.51
N GLY A 647 -7.57 21.63 17.78
CA GLY A 647 -7.44 22.66 18.81
C GLY A 647 -7.55 22.09 20.23
N ASN A 648 -7.46 22.96 21.24
CA ASN A 648 -7.62 22.56 22.65
C ASN A 648 -9.04 22.09 22.98
N ILE A 649 -10.04 22.57 22.24
CA ILE A 649 -11.45 22.16 22.31
C ILE A 649 -11.78 21.43 21.00
N VAL A 650 -12.42 20.27 21.11
CA VAL A 650 -12.81 19.42 19.98
C VAL A 650 -14.30 19.12 20.04
N ARG A 651 -14.93 19.09 18.87
CA ARG A 651 -16.33 18.67 18.72
C ARG A 651 -16.36 17.15 18.60
N VAL A 652 -17.10 16.50 19.50
CA VAL A 652 -17.24 15.05 19.57
C VAL A 652 -18.66 14.66 19.17
N VAL A 653 -18.78 13.74 18.23
CA VAL A 653 -20.05 13.16 17.79
C VAL A 653 -20.15 11.74 18.33
N THR A 654 -21.22 11.49 19.11
CA THR A 654 -21.43 10.22 19.82
C THR A 654 -22.75 9.59 19.44
N VAL A 655 -22.71 8.34 19.00
CA VAL A 655 -23.84 7.41 18.96
C VAL A 655 -23.66 6.45 20.13
N PRO A 656 -24.51 6.50 21.17
CA PRO A 656 -24.33 5.76 22.42
C PRO A 656 -24.09 4.26 22.19
N ASP A 657 -23.09 3.73 22.90
CA ASP A 657 -22.66 2.32 22.88
C ASP A 657 -22.22 1.80 21.50
N PHE A 658 -21.91 2.70 20.56
CA PHE A 658 -21.54 2.26 19.21
C PHE A 658 -20.39 3.05 18.57
N SER A 659 -20.46 4.39 18.49
CA SER A 659 -19.42 5.23 17.88
C SER A 659 -19.22 6.52 18.66
N MET A 660 -17.96 6.95 18.81
CA MET A 660 -17.57 8.23 19.38
C MET A 660 -16.33 8.75 18.63
N GLU A 661 -16.48 9.85 17.90
CA GLU A 661 -15.44 10.35 17.01
C GLU A 661 -15.34 11.88 17.04
N PHE A 662 -14.11 12.42 16.81
CA PHE A 662 -13.90 13.84 16.59
C PHE A 662 -14.43 14.20 15.19
N CYS A 663 -15.44 15.07 15.14
CA CYS A 663 -16.03 15.45 13.86
C CYS A 663 -16.65 16.83 13.89
N GLY A 664 -16.25 17.67 12.90
CA GLY A 664 -16.81 19.03 12.69
C GLY A 664 -18.01 19.09 11.77
N GLY A 665 -18.40 17.99 11.10
CA GLY A 665 -19.40 17.99 10.04
C GLY A 665 -20.85 17.99 10.49
N SER A 666 -21.75 18.01 9.51
CA SER A 666 -23.21 17.99 9.74
C SER A 666 -23.72 16.58 10.00
N HIS A 667 -24.54 16.43 11.04
CA HIS A 667 -25.09 15.12 11.45
C HIS A 667 -26.59 15.20 11.69
N VAL A 668 -27.26 14.03 11.55
CA VAL A 668 -28.66 13.89 11.98
C VAL A 668 -28.74 13.86 13.50
N SER A 669 -29.87 14.25 14.06
CA SER A 669 -30.11 14.21 15.53
C SER A 669 -30.45 12.83 16.06
N ASN A 670 -30.89 11.92 15.18
CA ASN A 670 -31.29 10.56 15.52
C ASN A 670 -30.92 9.62 14.36
N THR A 671 -30.38 8.44 14.65
CA THR A 671 -29.92 7.49 13.61
C THR A 671 -31.06 7.03 12.69
N ALA A 672 -32.31 6.99 13.14
CA ALA A 672 -33.44 6.65 12.28
C ALA A 672 -33.62 7.63 11.10
N GLN A 673 -33.16 8.88 11.22
CA GLN A 673 -33.23 9.87 10.14
C GLN A 673 -32.31 9.54 8.97
N ILE A 674 -31.34 8.64 9.14
CA ILE A 674 -30.47 8.12 8.05
C ILE A 674 -31.35 7.40 7.02
N GLY A 675 -32.42 6.74 7.46
CA GLY A 675 -33.18 5.85 6.62
C GLY A 675 -32.40 4.56 6.27
N MET A 676 -32.69 3.96 5.14
CA MET A 676 -31.96 2.77 4.67
C MET A 676 -30.52 3.11 4.35
N PHE A 677 -29.59 2.26 4.79
CA PHE A 677 -28.18 2.27 4.38
C PHE A 677 -27.91 1.11 3.43
N LYS A 678 -27.25 1.36 2.30
CA LYS A 678 -26.91 0.34 1.31
C LYS A 678 -25.48 0.50 0.79
N ILE A 679 -24.67 -0.56 0.90
CA ILE A 679 -23.34 -0.62 0.25
C ILE A 679 -23.55 -0.86 -1.25
N VAL A 680 -22.96 -0.01 -2.07
CA VAL A 680 -23.04 -0.06 -3.54
C VAL A 680 -21.82 -0.76 -4.14
N SER A 681 -20.64 -0.44 -3.64
CA SER A 681 -19.39 -1.03 -4.16
C SER A 681 -18.34 -1.19 -3.06
N GLU A 682 -17.44 -2.16 -3.29
CA GLU A 682 -16.21 -2.36 -2.53
C GLU A 682 -15.05 -2.57 -3.51
N GLY A 683 -13.91 -1.95 -3.28
CA GLY A 683 -12.76 -2.06 -4.17
C GLY A 683 -11.45 -1.60 -3.52
N SER A 684 -10.34 -1.77 -4.25
CA SER A 684 -9.05 -1.25 -3.84
C SER A 684 -8.90 0.22 -4.26
N SER A 685 -8.46 1.06 -3.33
CA SER A 685 -8.09 2.46 -3.61
C SER A 685 -6.57 2.65 -3.69
N GLY A 686 -5.82 1.69 -3.20
CA GLY A 686 -4.36 1.68 -3.16
C GLY A 686 -3.85 0.47 -2.39
N ALA A 687 -2.55 0.32 -2.30
CA ALA A 687 -1.95 -0.77 -1.53
C ALA A 687 -2.29 -0.62 -0.03
N GLY A 688 -2.95 -1.62 0.54
CA GLY A 688 -3.37 -1.62 1.94
C GLY A 688 -4.55 -0.68 2.25
N VAL A 689 -5.22 -0.13 1.22
CA VAL A 689 -6.39 0.74 1.37
C VAL A 689 -7.56 0.18 0.57
N ARG A 690 -8.66 -0.06 1.25
CA ARG A 690 -9.94 -0.49 0.64
C ARG A 690 -10.90 0.70 0.61
N ARG A 691 -11.81 0.68 -0.34
CA ARG A 691 -12.82 1.70 -0.58
C ARG A 691 -14.21 1.09 -0.55
N ILE A 692 -15.10 1.66 0.23
CA ILE A 692 -16.53 1.37 0.19
C ILE A 692 -17.26 2.63 -0.29
N GLU A 693 -18.19 2.46 -1.24
CA GLU A 693 -19.19 3.45 -1.57
C GLU A 693 -20.56 2.96 -1.09
N ALA A 694 -21.31 3.84 -0.48
CA ALA A 694 -22.63 3.53 0.05
C ALA A 694 -23.60 4.72 -0.11
N VAL A 695 -24.87 4.43 -0.04
CA VAL A 695 -25.96 5.39 -0.16
C VAL A 695 -26.92 5.27 1.02
N THR A 696 -27.61 6.38 1.35
CA THR A 696 -28.57 6.42 2.45
C THR A 696 -29.90 7.03 1.99
N GLY A 697 -30.95 6.88 2.80
CA GLY A 697 -32.23 7.55 2.63
C GLY A 697 -32.78 7.44 1.22
N HIS A 698 -33.04 8.57 0.58
CA HIS A 698 -33.57 8.63 -0.80
C HIS A 698 -32.68 7.94 -1.83
N GLY A 699 -31.36 8.09 -1.70
CA GLY A 699 -30.38 7.44 -2.59
C GLY A 699 -30.42 5.91 -2.47
N ALA A 700 -30.59 5.37 -1.26
CA ALA A 700 -30.73 3.93 -1.04
C ALA A 700 -32.03 3.37 -1.62
N VAL A 701 -33.15 4.10 -1.45
CA VAL A 701 -34.45 3.73 -2.05
C VAL A 701 -34.35 3.73 -3.58
N ALA A 702 -33.75 4.78 -4.15
CA ALA A 702 -33.56 4.87 -5.61
C ALA A 702 -32.69 3.71 -6.15
N HIS A 703 -31.62 3.35 -5.43
CA HIS A 703 -30.75 2.23 -5.82
C HIS A 703 -31.49 0.88 -5.78
N VAL A 704 -32.32 0.64 -4.76
CA VAL A 704 -33.13 -0.59 -4.65
C VAL A 704 -34.16 -0.65 -5.77
N ASN A 705 -34.89 0.46 -6.02
CA ASN A 705 -35.89 0.52 -7.10
C ASN A 705 -35.26 0.26 -8.47
N ALA A 706 -34.12 0.86 -8.76
CA ALA A 706 -33.39 0.63 -10.02
C ALA A 706 -32.94 -0.83 -10.18
N THR A 707 -32.55 -1.47 -9.08
CA THR A 707 -32.20 -2.89 -9.08
C THR A 707 -33.42 -3.77 -9.31
N GLU A 708 -34.56 -3.47 -8.70
CA GLU A 708 -35.83 -4.17 -8.90
C GLU A 708 -36.34 -3.99 -10.33
N GLU A 709 -36.26 -2.78 -10.89
CA GLU A 709 -36.62 -2.51 -12.27
C GLU A 709 -35.79 -3.33 -13.26
N MET A 710 -34.49 -3.41 -13.02
CA MET A 710 -33.57 -4.22 -13.83
C MET A 710 -33.95 -5.72 -13.78
N VAL A 711 -34.19 -6.27 -12.59
CA VAL A 711 -34.59 -7.66 -12.43
C VAL A 711 -35.96 -7.93 -13.05
N ASN A 712 -36.90 -7.03 -12.89
CA ASN A 712 -38.21 -7.14 -13.50
C ASN A 712 -38.14 -7.04 -15.03
N GLY A 713 -37.27 -6.18 -15.58
CA GLY A 713 -37.00 -6.13 -17.02
C GLY A 713 -36.46 -7.44 -17.55
N LEU A 714 -35.47 -8.04 -16.90
CA LEU A 714 -34.94 -9.36 -17.24
C LEU A 714 -36.00 -10.45 -17.15
N ALA A 715 -36.83 -10.42 -16.11
CA ALA A 715 -37.95 -11.37 -15.93
C ALA A 715 -38.96 -11.29 -17.07
N ALA A 716 -39.30 -10.05 -17.51
CA ALA A 716 -40.20 -9.84 -18.64
C ALA A 716 -39.61 -10.37 -19.95
N GLU A 717 -38.34 -10.12 -20.25
CA GLU A 717 -37.65 -10.68 -21.44
C GLU A 717 -37.62 -12.22 -21.40
N LEU A 718 -37.32 -12.78 -20.24
CA LEU A 718 -37.28 -14.24 -20.02
C LEU A 718 -38.65 -14.90 -19.87
N LYS A 719 -39.70 -14.10 -19.84
CA LYS A 719 -41.11 -14.52 -19.65
C LYS A 719 -41.30 -15.43 -18.41
N CYS A 720 -40.70 -14.99 -17.29
CA CYS A 720 -40.77 -15.66 -15.99
C CYS A 720 -41.02 -14.66 -14.86
N ARG A 721 -41.24 -15.12 -13.64
CA ARG A 721 -41.29 -14.25 -12.45
C ARG A 721 -39.86 -13.81 -12.07
N SER A 722 -39.73 -12.67 -11.44
CA SER A 722 -38.44 -12.12 -11.00
C SER A 722 -37.61 -13.08 -10.13
N CYS A 723 -38.30 -13.86 -9.25
CA CYS A 723 -37.65 -14.89 -8.43
C CYS A 723 -37.16 -16.11 -9.22
N ASP A 724 -37.69 -16.33 -10.43
CA ASP A 724 -37.34 -17.49 -11.27
C ASP A 724 -36.26 -17.17 -12.32
N VAL A 725 -35.80 -15.92 -12.41
CA VAL A 725 -34.76 -15.46 -13.35
C VAL A 725 -33.49 -16.33 -13.31
N PRO A 726 -32.89 -16.64 -12.12
CA PRO A 726 -31.70 -17.52 -12.08
C PRO A 726 -31.95 -18.89 -12.68
N THR A 727 -33.05 -19.54 -12.30
CA THR A 727 -33.43 -20.88 -12.78
C THR A 727 -33.69 -20.88 -14.30
N ARG A 728 -34.33 -19.82 -14.83
CA ARG A 728 -34.56 -19.70 -16.27
C ARG A 728 -33.26 -19.48 -17.05
N LEU A 729 -32.35 -18.70 -16.52
CA LEU A 729 -31.01 -18.51 -17.10
C LEU A 729 -30.22 -19.84 -17.14
N GLU A 730 -30.22 -20.61 -16.07
CA GLU A 730 -29.61 -21.94 -16.04
C GLU A 730 -30.22 -22.87 -17.08
N ALA A 731 -31.57 -22.88 -17.17
CA ALA A 731 -32.28 -23.67 -18.18
C ALA A 731 -31.88 -23.28 -19.62
N MET A 732 -31.81 -21.95 -19.90
CA MET A 732 -31.38 -21.45 -21.21
C MET A 732 -29.92 -21.83 -21.53
N GLN A 733 -29.03 -21.78 -20.56
CA GLN A 733 -27.64 -22.23 -20.75
C GLN A 733 -27.57 -23.73 -21.06
N CYS A 734 -28.39 -24.55 -20.41
CA CYS A 734 -28.51 -25.98 -20.70
C CYS A 734 -29.11 -26.23 -22.10
N GLU A 735 -30.18 -25.48 -22.45
CA GLU A 735 -30.79 -25.54 -23.79
C GLU A 735 -29.77 -25.17 -24.88
N LEU A 736 -28.99 -24.09 -24.69
CA LEU A 736 -27.96 -23.65 -25.61
C LEU A 736 -26.87 -24.72 -25.81
N LYS A 737 -26.35 -25.29 -24.71
CA LYS A 737 -25.35 -26.37 -24.77
C LYS A 737 -25.91 -27.61 -25.51
N ALA A 738 -27.16 -27.97 -25.24
CA ALA A 738 -27.82 -29.08 -25.92
C ALA A 738 -27.99 -28.81 -27.42
N ALA A 739 -28.41 -27.59 -27.78
CA ALA A 739 -28.55 -27.17 -29.17
C ALA A 739 -27.21 -27.17 -29.92
N GLN A 740 -26.15 -26.66 -29.29
CA GLN A 740 -24.78 -26.69 -29.86
C GLN A 740 -24.31 -28.13 -30.10
N LYS A 741 -24.47 -29.01 -29.11
CA LYS A 741 -24.11 -30.42 -29.24
C LYS A 741 -24.91 -31.07 -30.36
N LYS A 742 -26.22 -30.80 -30.45
CA LYS A 742 -27.08 -31.34 -31.52
C LYS A 742 -26.66 -30.83 -32.90
N ALA A 743 -26.26 -29.58 -33.02
CA ALA A 743 -25.72 -29.00 -34.25
C ALA A 743 -24.41 -29.71 -34.67
N GLU A 744 -23.51 -29.98 -33.72
CA GLU A 744 -22.27 -30.72 -33.94
C GLU A 744 -22.54 -32.17 -34.40
N GLU A 745 -23.49 -32.85 -33.74
CA GLU A 745 -23.92 -34.23 -34.12
C GLU A 745 -24.50 -34.25 -35.54
N LEU A 746 -25.39 -33.32 -35.88
CA LEU A 746 -25.96 -33.21 -37.23
C LEU A 746 -24.90 -32.89 -38.28
N ALA A 747 -23.97 -31.99 -37.97
CA ALA A 747 -22.84 -31.69 -38.85
C ALA A 747 -21.97 -32.95 -39.13
N ALA A 748 -21.70 -33.72 -38.07
CA ALA A 748 -21.00 -35.00 -38.20
C ALA A 748 -21.78 -36.07 -39.04
N GLU A 749 -23.09 -36.13 -38.85
CA GLU A 749 -23.95 -37.01 -39.65
C GLU A 749 -23.95 -36.62 -41.12
N ILE A 750 -24.03 -35.31 -41.45
CA ILE A 750 -23.96 -34.79 -42.82
C ILE A 750 -22.60 -35.13 -43.44
N ALA A 751 -21.51 -34.91 -42.73
CA ALA A 751 -20.18 -35.27 -43.17
C ALA A 751 -20.06 -36.77 -43.47
N LYS A 752 -20.58 -37.63 -42.58
CA LYS A 752 -20.59 -39.07 -42.76
C LYS A 752 -21.42 -39.53 -43.96
N ALA A 753 -22.59 -38.91 -44.20
CA ALA A 753 -23.42 -39.16 -45.37
C ALA A 753 -22.72 -38.75 -46.70
N GLN A 754 -22.01 -37.65 -46.71
CA GLN A 754 -21.20 -37.20 -47.86
C GLN A 754 -20.09 -38.22 -48.18
N VAL A 755 -19.43 -38.80 -47.18
CA VAL A 755 -18.38 -39.81 -47.34
C VAL A 755 -18.99 -41.15 -47.84
N SER A 756 -20.25 -41.50 -47.44
CA SER A 756 -20.83 -42.79 -47.85
C SER A 756 -21.18 -42.89 -49.34
N ASN A 757 -21.52 -41.78 -50.00
CA ASN A 757 -21.95 -41.76 -51.42
C ASN A 757 -20.80 -41.62 -52.43
N VAL A 758 -19.57 -41.88 -52.03
CA VAL A 758 -18.37 -41.58 -52.79
C VAL A 758 -18.08 -42.70 -53.85
N ALA A 759 -18.48 -43.92 -53.60
CA ALA A 759 -18.05 -45.07 -54.43
C ALA A 759 -18.40 -44.94 -55.92
N ASP A 760 -19.61 -44.44 -56.25
CA ASP A 760 -20.10 -44.32 -57.62
C ASP A 760 -19.52 -43.14 -58.40
N GLN A 761 -18.75 -42.24 -57.71
CA GLN A 761 -18.18 -41.06 -58.34
C GLN A 761 -16.64 -41.12 -58.54
N ILE A 762 -16.05 -42.23 -58.16
CA ILE A 762 -14.60 -42.44 -58.33
C ILE A 762 -14.37 -42.80 -59.86
N LYS A 763 -13.45 -42.01 -60.46
CA LYS A 763 -13.01 -42.29 -61.84
C LYS A 763 -11.54 -42.72 -61.81
N ASP A 764 -11.15 -43.63 -62.70
CA ASP A 764 -9.75 -44.04 -62.83
C ASP A 764 -8.98 -43.12 -63.77
N ALA A 765 -7.85 -42.64 -63.34
CA ALA A 765 -6.91 -41.84 -64.14
C ALA A 765 -5.59 -42.59 -64.23
N ASN A 766 -5.43 -43.43 -65.32
CA ASN A 766 -4.26 -44.28 -65.58
C ASN A 766 -3.80 -45.10 -64.37
N GLY A 767 -4.77 -45.77 -63.67
CA GLY A 767 -4.51 -46.67 -62.53
C GLY A 767 -4.37 -45.83 -61.16
N VAL A 768 -4.87 -44.64 -61.12
CA VAL A 768 -5.01 -43.82 -59.90
C VAL A 768 -6.47 -43.48 -59.73
N PRO A 769 -7.15 -43.92 -58.65
CA PRO A 769 -8.53 -43.53 -58.34
C PRO A 769 -8.62 -42.04 -58.03
N VAL A 770 -9.56 -41.32 -58.64
CA VAL A 770 -9.76 -39.88 -58.47
C VAL A 770 -11.20 -39.59 -58.13
N LEU A 771 -11.40 -38.86 -57.05
CA LEU A 771 -12.69 -38.30 -56.71
C LEU A 771 -12.64 -36.79 -56.85
N VAL A 772 -13.60 -36.21 -57.51
CA VAL A 772 -13.80 -34.78 -57.64
C VAL A 772 -15.23 -34.44 -57.20
N GLN A 773 -15.35 -33.67 -56.14
CA GLN A 773 -16.68 -33.42 -55.56
C GLN A 773 -16.82 -32.02 -54.97
N LYS A 774 -17.97 -31.39 -55.15
CA LYS A 774 -18.39 -30.25 -54.36
C LYS A 774 -19.04 -30.76 -53.08
N VAL A 775 -18.57 -30.24 -51.95
CA VAL A 775 -19.01 -30.69 -50.61
C VAL A 775 -19.51 -29.51 -49.77
N ASN A 776 -20.32 -29.80 -48.77
CA ASN A 776 -20.72 -28.84 -47.75
C ASN A 776 -19.78 -28.93 -46.58
N ALA A 777 -19.08 -27.81 -46.30
CA ALA A 777 -18.24 -27.65 -45.12
C ALA A 777 -18.29 -26.20 -44.63
N ASP A 778 -18.51 -26.02 -43.34
CA ASP A 778 -18.68 -24.68 -42.74
C ASP A 778 -17.33 -24.04 -42.34
N SER A 779 -16.29 -24.84 -42.34
CA SER A 779 -14.94 -24.42 -42.01
C SER A 779 -13.85 -25.13 -42.83
N VAL A 780 -12.68 -24.48 -42.90
CA VAL A 780 -11.50 -25.05 -43.54
C VAL A 780 -11.07 -26.37 -42.86
N ASP A 781 -11.20 -26.46 -41.55
CA ASP A 781 -10.84 -27.66 -40.81
C ASP A 781 -11.87 -28.79 -41.01
N ALA A 782 -13.16 -28.48 -41.13
CA ALA A 782 -14.18 -29.44 -41.52
C ALA A 782 -13.91 -30.00 -42.94
N LEU A 783 -13.52 -29.12 -43.88
CA LEU A 783 -13.16 -29.55 -45.24
C LEU A 783 -11.93 -30.46 -45.27
N ARG A 784 -10.93 -30.21 -44.42
CA ARG A 784 -9.74 -31.04 -44.26
C ARG A 784 -10.09 -32.44 -43.72
N ASN A 785 -10.86 -32.46 -42.63
CA ASN A 785 -11.28 -33.70 -42.00
C ASN A 785 -12.08 -34.58 -42.98
N LEU A 786 -12.95 -33.97 -43.78
CA LEU A 786 -13.71 -34.62 -44.82
C LEU A 786 -12.79 -35.17 -45.93
N GLY A 787 -11.81 -34.34 -46.32
CA GLY A 787 -10.80 -34.71 -47.31
C GLY A 787 -9.95 -35.92 -46.89
N ASP A 788 -9.51 -35.98 -45.64
CA ASP A 788 -8.76 -37.11 -45.10
C ASP A 788 -9.62 -38.42 -45.14
N GLN A 789 -10.87 -38.34 -44.68
CA GLN A 789 -11.78 -39.49 -44.70
C GLN A 789 -12.07 -39.99 -46.12
N MET A 790 -12.28 -39.08 -47.08
CA MET A 790 -12.52 -39.40 -48.46
C MET A 790 -11.25 -39.92 -49.15
N ARG A 791 -10.06 -39.38 -48.90
CA ARG A 791 -8.79 -39.86 -49.42
C ARG A 791 -8.53 -41.31 -49.03
N ASP A 792 -8.74 -41.63 -47.74
CA ASP A 792 -8.50 -42.97 -47.21
C ASP A 792 -9.48 -43.98 -47.80
N LYS A 793 -10.73 -43.57 -48.09
CA LYS A 793 -11.73 -44.41 -48.73
C LYS A 793 -11.52 -44.60 -50.24
N VAL A 794 -11.07 -43.54 -50.94
CA VAL A 794 -10.80 -43.53 -52.39
C VAL A 794 -9.50 -44.28 -52.72
N GLY A 795 -8.53 -44.20 -51.81
CA GLY A 795 -7.22 -44.83 -52.03
C GLY A 795 -6.41 -44.18 -53.17
N GLY A 796 -6.68 -42.90 -53.48
CA GLY A 796 -6.05 -42.20 -54.63
C GLY A 796 -5.97 -40.68 -54.43
N VAL A 797 -6.59 -39.91 -55.33
CA VAL A 797 -6.62 -38.46 -55.30
C VAL A 797 -8.03 -37.97 -55.02
N VAL A 798 -8.16 -37.01 -54.12
CA VAL A 798 -9.42 -36.32 -53.82
C VAL A 798 -9.27 -34.84 -54.05
N VAL A 799 -10.17 -34.25 -54.84
CA VAL A 799 -10.30 -32.82 -55.12
C VAL A 799 -11.68 -32.36 -54.64
N LEU A 800 -11.70 -31.60 -53.55
CA LEU A 800 -12.93 -31.12 -52.92
C LEU A 800 -13.02 -29.60 -53.09
N ALA A 801 -14.20 -29.07 -53.33
CA ALA A 801 -14.48 -27.67 -53.21
C ALA A 801 -15.68 -27.42 -52.28
N ALA A 802 -15.57 -26.50 -51.37
CA ALA A 802 -16.66 -26.02 -50.50
C ALA A 802 -16.85 -24.50 -50.66
N VAL A 803 -18.12 -24.09 -50.71
CA VAL A 803 -18.51 -22.68 -50.74
C VAL A 803 -18.83 -22.24 -49.33
N MET A 804 -18.07 -21.30 -48.83
CA MET A 804 -18.16 -20.75 -47.49
C MET A 804 -18.53 -19.27 -47.55
N GLY A 805 -19.80 -18.94 -47.54
CA GLY A 805 -20.31 -17.60 -47.83
C GLY A 805 -19.96 -17.14 -49.23
N GLU A 806 -19.25 -16.05 -49.39
CA GLU A 806 -18.80 -15.51 -50.71
C GLU A 806 -17.44 -16.03 -51.19
N LYS A 807 -16.85 -17.00 -50.46
CA LYS A 807 -15.52 -17.56 -50.75
C LYS A 807 -15.63 -19.06 -51.06
N VAL A 808 -14.73 -19.50 -51.91
CA VAL A 808 -14.56 -20.91 -52.25
C VAL A 808 -13.25 -21.40 -51.62
N SER A 809 -13.30 -22.52 -50.93
CA SER A 809 -12.11 -23.23 -50.49
C SER A 809 -11.98 -24.55 -51.26
N ILE A 810 -10.83 -24.73 -51.91
CA ILE A 810 -10.54 -25.95 -52.69
C ILE A 810 -9.43 -26.68 -51.99
N LEU A 811 -9.64 -27.97 -51.77
CA LEU A 811 -8.70 -28.89 -51.11
C LEU A 811 -8.37 -30.03 -52.08
N THR A 812 -7.07 -30.33 -52.17
CA THR A 812 -6.62 -31.51 -52.89
C THR A 812 -5.76 -32.35 -51.96
N MET A 813 -6.10 -33.64 -51.88
CA MET A 813 -5.32 -34.64 -51.14
C MET A 813 -4.98 -35.83 -51.99
N ALA A 814 -3.79 -36.39 -51.81
CA ALA A 814 -3.30 -37.55 -52.54
C ALA A 814 -2.64 -38.58 -51.64
N THR A 815 -2.84 -39.84 -51.86
CA THR A 815 -2.14 -40.92 -51.18
C THR A 815 -0.67 -40.96 -51.60
N LYS A 816 0.19 -41.59 -50.77
CA LYS A 816 1.60 -41.77 -51.11
C LYS A 816 1.83 -42.50 -52.44
N ASP A 817 0.98 -43.49 -52.76
CA ASP A 817 1.05 -44.23 -53.99
C ASP A 817 0.69 -43.36 -55.21
N ALA A 818 -0.30 -42.50 -55.09
CA ALA A 818 -0.65 -41.52 -56.14
C ALA A 818 0.50 -40.53 -56.38
N VAL A 819 1.12 -40.06 -55.32
CA VAL A 819 2.31 -39.16 -55.38
C VAL A 819 3.48 -39.85 -56.07
N ALA A 820 3.73 -41.14 -55.76
CA ALA A 820 4.77 -41.94 -56.44
C ALA A 820 4.53 -42.11 -57.93
N LYS A 821 3.28 -42.11 -58.40
CA LYS A 821 2.86 -42.10 -59.80
C LYS A 821 2.85 -40.72 -60.47
N GLY A 822 3.43 -39.69 -59.84
CA GLY A 822 3.62 -38.38 -60.42
C GLY A 822 2.57 -37.32 -60.06
N VAL A 823 1.58 -37.66 -59.21
CA VAL A 823 0.58 -36.70 -58.75
C VAL A 823 1.17 -35.73 -57.77
N HIS A 824 0.81 -34.44 -57.90
CA HIS A 824 1.23 -33.38 -56.96
C HIS A 824 0.06 -32.51 -56.59
N ALA A 825 -0.48 -32.65 -55.40
CA ALA A 825 -1.67 -31.92 -54.91
C ALA A 825 -1.53 -30.40 -55.01
N GLY A 826 -0.36 -29.83 -54.74
CA GLY A 826 -0.09 -28.40 -54.91
C GLY A 826 -0.27 -27.88 -56.34
N ASN A 827 0.11 -28.67 -57.33
CA ASN A 827 -0.05 -28.30 -58.73
C ASN A 827 -1.51 -28.42 -59.20
N ILE A 828 -2.20 -29.45 -58.74
CA ILE A 828 -3.63 -29.66 -59.04
C ILE A 828 -4.45 -28.53 -58.44
N VAL A 829 -4.30 -28.24 -57.16
CA VAL A 829 -5.07 -27.20 -56.47
C VAL A 829 -4.83 -25.82 -57.08
N LYS A 830 -3.57 -25.55 -57.51
CA LYS A 830 -3.22 -24.27 -58.19
C LYS A 830 -3.89 -24.14 -59.56
N ALA A 831 -3.93 -25.23 -60.32
CA ALA A 831 -4.57 -25.26 -61.65
C ALA A 831 -6.08 -25.11 -61.50
N VAL A 832 -6.71 -25.83 -60.60
CA VAL A 832 -8.18 -25.78 -60.35
C VAL A 832 -8.57 -24.40 -59.78
N ALA A 833 -7.84 -23.88 -58.82
CA ALA A 833 -8.13 -22.57 -58.23
C ALA A 833 -8.01 -21.40 -59.25
N LYS A 834 -7.10 -21.50 -60.21
CA LYS A 834 -6.92 -20.48 -61.26
C LYS A 834 -8.19 -20.33 -62.11
N LEU A 835 -8.93 -21.42 -62.36
CA LEU A 835 -10.20 -21.40 -63.09
C LEU A 835 -11.30 -20.63 -62.36
N CYS A 836 -11.22 -20.61 -61.00
CA CYS A 836 -12.16 -19.87 -60.16
C CYS A 836 -11.62 -18.52 -59.72
N GLY A 837 -10.61 -17.93 -60.40
CA GLY A 837 -10.03 -16.64 -60.02
C GLY A 837 -9.30 -16.64 -58.67
N GLY A 838 -8.79 -17.80 -58.25
CA GLY A 838 -8.10 -18.02 -57.02
C GLY A 838 -6.64 -18.43 -57.15
N GLY A 839 -6.01 -18.69 -56.03
CA GLY A 839 -4.63 -19.15 -55.94
C GLY A 839 -4.36 -19.89 -54.64
N GLY A 840 -3.40 -20.74 -54.68
CA GLY A 840 -2.95 -21.55 -53.53
C GLY A 840 -1.82 -22.48 -53.91
N GLY A 841 -1.49 -23.39 -53.04
CA GLY A 841 -0.45 -24.37 -53.19
C GLY A 841 -0.32 -25.26 -51.95
N GLY A 842 0.68 -26.08 -51.94
CA GLY A 842 0.94 -26.95 -50.80
C GLY A 842 1.90 -28.06 -51.15
N ARG A 843 1.94 -29.05 -50.32
CA ARG A 843 2.80 -30.23 -50.47
C ARG A 843 2.26 -31.18 -51.54
N PRO A 844 3.08 -32.16 -52.00
CA PRO A 844 2.62 -33.15 -52.95
C PRO A 844 1.42 -34.02 -52.50
N ASP A 845 1.31 -34.24 -51.17
CA ASP A 845 0.29 -35.08 -50.55
C ASP A 845 -0.98 -34.30 -50.13
N MET A 846 -0.88 -32.96 -49.87
CA MET A 846 -1.98 -32.12 -49.47
C MET A 846 -1.76 -30.65 -49.87
N ALA A 847 -2.75 -30.04 -50.46
CA ALA A 847 -2.71 -28.63 -50.83
C ALA A 847 -4.10 -27.99 -50.75
N GLN A 848 -4.11 -26.69 -50.48
CA GLN A 848 -5.33 -25.92 -50.32
C GLN A 848 -5.22 -24.60 -51.10
N ALA A 849 -6.34 -24.13 -51.64
CA ALA A 849 -6.46 -22.84 -52.30
C ALA A 849 -7.77 -22.14 -51.94
N GLY A 850 -7.73 -20.82 -51.92
CA GLY A 850 -8.92 -19.98 -51.84
C GLY A 850 -9.25 -19.43 -53.22
N ALA A 851 -10.55 -19.32 -53.58
CA ALA A 851 -11.03 -18.70 -54.79
C ALA A 851 -12.20 -17.75 -54.49
N LYS A 852 -12.47 -16.83 -55.43
CA LYS A 852 -13.51 -15.80 -55.25
C LYS A 852 -14.75 -16.01 -56.12
N ASP A 853 -14.61 -16.72 -57.23
CA ASP A 853 -15.69 -16.87 -58.23
C ASP A 853 -16.45 -18.19 -57.90
N VAL A 854 -17.54 -18.01 -57.14
CA VAL A 854 -18.43 -19.13 -56.77
C VAL A 854 -19.11 -19.75 -57.95
N ALA A 855 -19.41 -18.99 -59.02
CA ALA A 855 -20.13 -19.47 -60.19
C ALA A 855 -19.31 -20.43 -61.08
N LYS A 856 -17.98 -20.35 -61.00
CA LYS A 856 -17.05 -21.19 -61.75
C LYS A 856 -16.59 -22.46 -61.06
N VAL A 857 -17.09 -22.74 -59.83
CA VAL A 857 -16.65 -23.87 -59.02
C VAL A 857 -16.93 -25.18 -59.77
N ASP A 858 -18.11 -25.33 -60.32
CA ASP A 858 -18.55 -26.56 -61.01
C ASP A 858 -17.75 -26.80 -62.30
N GLU A 859 -17.41 -25.72 -63.04
CA GLU A 859 -16.53 -25.78 -64.24
C GLU A 859 -15.08 -26.16 -63.83
N ALA A 860 -14.57 -25.59 -62.76
CA ALA A 860 -13.24 -25.92 -62.26
C ALA A 860 -13.13 -27.35 -61.75
N LEU A 861 -14.17 -27.86 -61.09
CA LEU A 861 -14.21 -29.25 -60.65
C LEU A 861 -14.35 -30.18 -61.85
N ALA A 862 -15.11 -29.86 -62.88
CA ALA A 862 -15.20 -30.65 -64.10
C ALA A 862 -13.84 -30.81 -64.78
N ALA A 863 -13.00 -29.76 -64.79
CA ALA A 863 -11.66 -29.81 -65.37
C ALA A 863 -10.65 -30.55 -64.45
N ALA A 864 -10.94 -30.71 -63.16
CA ALA A 864 -9.98 -31.25 -62.17
C ALA A 864 -9.56 -32.65 -62.47
N PHE A 865 -10.45 -33.53 -63.02
CA PHE A 865 -10.10 -34.89 -63.37
C PHE A 865 -9.02 -34.91 -64.47
N ASP A 866 -9.21 -34.12 -65.55
CA ASP A 866 -8.27 -34.08 -66.70
C ASP A 866 -6.91 -33.53 -66.26
N ILE A 867 -6.92 -32.54 -65.31
CA ILE A 867 -5.68 -31.99 -64.69
C ILE A 867 -4.93 -33.08 -63.95
N VAL A 868 -5.64 -33.92 -63.15
CA VAL A 868 -5.02 -35.06 -62.44
C VAL A 868 -4.51 -36.10 -63.44
N ALA A 869 -5.33 -36.51 -64.45
CA ALA A 869 -4.96 -37.50 -65.44
C ALA A 869 -3.71 -37.13 -66.26
N ALA A 870 -3.52 -35.85 -66.55
CA ALA A 870 -2.35 -35.35 -67.28
C ALA A 870 -1.07 -35.41 -66.48
N MET A 871 -1.16 -35.58 -65.12
CA MET A 871 0.01 -35.69 -64.20
C MET A 871 0.43 -37.12 -63.90
N VAL A 872 -0.47 -38.08 -64.04
CA VAL A 872 -0.19 -39.50 -63.82
C VAL A 872 0.67 -40.05 -64.95
N LYS A 873 1.85 -40.57 -64.61
CA LYS A 873 2.80 -41.14 -65.52
C LYS A 873 2.61 -42.61 -65.75
#